data_73945fe629a52ced5313ee1d0a89b18a
#
_entry.id   73945fe629a52ced5313ee1d0a89b18a
#
_cell.length_a   1.000
_cell.length_b   1.000
_cell.length_c   1.000
_cell.angle_alpha   90.00
_cell.angle_beta   90.00
_cell.angle_gamma   90.00
#
_symmetry.space_group_name_H-M   'P 1'
#
loop_
_entity.id
_entity.type
_entity.pdbx_description
1 polymer ?
#
loop_
_entity_poly.entity_id
_entity_poly.type
_entity_poly.pdbx_seq_one_letter_code
_entity_poly.pdbx_strand_id
1 'polypeptide(L)'
;MKLNYWMVALASCLVGCSTAPNEKNKPDSISGIYPRLAYYNNEGECGTGAVVPWADRLWVITYGPHLPNGSSDKLYSVSPDYQQTVYPESIGGTPANRMIHPESEQLFIGPYAIDKTGQVRVIPYDQMSGRHTGNARHLTDPAGKIYYGTMEEGFYEVDVHTLEVHELYPDGNRKQQKQNDTDAGPINDLLPGVHGKGLYSGQGHLYFTNNGEGTQEALKKFDVEAGCLAEWDGTDWKLVRRNQFTEVTGPGGIYGNANPETDPIWATGWDYKSVLLGVRDAQTGWSFYRLPKASHSYDGAHGWNTEWPRIRNVGTPDQPEYLMTMHGMFWHFPGDFTAAHAAGIRPRSAYLKVIGDFTRWQDQLVFGCDDSAQKEFLNKRKAKGQIEGPGQSNSNLWFTSLSRPDELGPATAEGAVWAKETVRANEPSEPFLFSGWPQRMAWVQNKGRQAATFTFEVDRAGDGQWTSLKQVRVEAGQSVAVPFTSEERGEWVRVICDRTTETTVSFNYTSDDKRPTGYDAMFCGLTPVESSTTTGGLLYGLGNDRRALGLLANRTTDGQTAEVGYYEMGDRLELVRKEDPETATFVREKFAIPQQVVSIEAGSVLVVDDAGRRWRLPLGQDVYRPLTDQGQLRICREVATERDLFSCMGTFYELPAENADGYAKMRPVATHPFRIQDYASYRGMLVLTGVTPEEGKDNPHVVVSADGKAAVWVGVIDDLWEMGKPVGQGGPWKDAQVKAGEKSDPYLMACYDQKSLTLEADRAATITLEVDPTGNGDWMAYQQWNLSADQACQFDFPAGFQARWIRFVSDRDAQVTTWLEYK
;
A
#
# COMPACT_ATOMS: atom_id res chain seq x y z
N MET A 1 -31.66 -66.16 -38.05
CA MET A 1 -31.37 -65.82 -39.44
C MET A 1 -31.86 -64.37 -39.73
N LYS A 2 -30.87 -63.44 -40.04
CA LYS A 2 -31.10 -62.13 -40.69
C LYS A 2 -31.82 -61.07 -39.84
N LEU A 3 -31.50 -59.83 -39.81
CA LEU A 3 -30.39 -58.94 -40.22
C LEU A 3 -30.76 -57.56 -39.68
N ASN A 4 -29.78 -56.88 -39.20
CA ASN A 4 -29.84 -55.49 -38.72
C ASN A 4 -30.37 -54.49 -39.74
N TYR A 5 -31.02 -53.39 -39.24
CA TYR A 5 -30.87 -52.05 -39.80
C TYR A 5 -30.93 -51.02 -38.68
N TRP A 6 -29.87 -50.21 -38.64
CA TRP A 6 -29.74 -49.02 -37.84
C TRP A 6 -30.51 -47.87 -38.41
N MET A 7 -31.29 -47.12 -37.59
CA MET A 7 -31.73 -45.76 -37.89
C MET A 7 -31.05 -44.79 -36.98
N VAL A 8 -30.18 -43.96 -37.58
CA VAL A 8 -29.56 -42.79 -36.93
C VAL A 8 -30.59 -41.66 -36.96
N ALA A 9 -31.01 -41.23 -35.77
CA ALA A 9 -31.78 -39.99 -35.60
C ALA A 9 -30.81 -38.82 -35.46
N LEU A 10 -30.75 -37.93 -36.47
CA LEU A 10 -30.09 -36.63 -36.36
C LEU A 10 -30.92 -35.75 -35.43
N ALA A 11 -30.42 -35.47 -34.24
CA ALA A 11 -30.90 -34.36 -33.42
C ALA A 11 -30.14 -33.09 -33.84
N SER A 12 -30.83 -32.20 -34.52
CA SER A 12 -30.38 -30.85 -34.83
C SER A 12 -30.36 -30.03 -33.54
N CYS A 13 -29.18 -29.87 -32.95
CA CYS A 13 -28.91 -28.84 -31.91
C CYS A 13 -28.96 -27.46 -32.60
N LEU A 14 -30.00 -26.72 -32.37
CA LEU A 14 -30.00 -25.26 -32.57
C LEU A 14 -29.08 -24.65 -31.51
N VAL A 15 -27.83 -24.41 -31.87
CA VAL A 15 -26.91 -23.53 -31.10
C VAL A 15 -27.43 -22.12 -31.34
N GLY A 16 -28.09 -21.58 -30.34
CA GLY A 16 -28.36 -20.15 -30.27
C GLY A 16 -27.03 -19.42 -30.23
N CYS A 17 -26.63 -18.76 -31.29
CA CYS A 17 -25.58 -17.76 -31.28
C CYS A 17 -26.00 -16.65 -30.32
N SER A 18 -25.47 -16.69 -29.09
CA SER A 18 -25.33 -15.47 -28.30
C SER A 18 -24.33 -14.60 -29.06
N THR A 19 -24.81 -13.51 -29.61
CA THR A 19 -23.96 -12.46 -30.17
C THR A 19 -23.07 -11.97 -29.08
N ALA A 20 -21.77 -12.29 -29.12
CA ALA A 20 -20.76 -11.66 -28.32
C ALA A 20 -20.90 -10.13 -28.51
N PRO A 21 -20.77 -9.34 -27.42
CA PRO A 21 -20.81 -7.90 -27.54
C PRO A 21 -19.76 -7.45 -28.54
N ASN A 22 -20.12 -6.48 -29.34
CA ASN A 22 -19.37 -5.96 -30.47
C ASN A 22 -17.96 -5.55 -30.01
N GLU A 23 -16.94 -6.35 -30.33
CA GLU A 23 -15.53 -6.11 -29.95
C GLU A 23 -14.98 -4.76 -30.47
N LYS A 24 -15.70 -4.11 -31.37
CA LYS A 24 -15.25 -2.85 -31.99
C LYS A 24 -15.33 -1.59 -31.09
N ASN A 25 -15.95 -1.66 -29.89
CA ASN A 25 -16.13 -0.50 -29.00
C ASN A 25 -15.55 -0.70 -27.60
N LYS A 26 -14.81 -1.78 -27.32
CA LYS A 26 -14.06 -1.86 -26.07
C LYS A 26 -12.89 -0.88 -26.13
N PRO A 27 -12.74 0.04 -25.15
CA PRO A 27 -11.54 0.87 -25.11
C PRO A 27 -10.31 -0.02 -24.89
N ASP A 28 -9.20 0.32 -25.56
CA ASP A 28 -7.95 -0.38 -25.36
C ASP A 28 -7.52 -0.28 -23.89
N SER A 29 -7.20 -1.41 -23.27
CA SER A 29 -6.76 -1.49 -21.89
C SER A 29 -5.37 -2.12 -21.77
N ILE A 30 -4.61 -1.68 -20.81
CA ILE A 30 -3.29 -2.23 -20.46
C ILE A 30 -3.34 -2.72 -19.02
N SER A 31 -3.08 -4.01 -18.79
CA SER A 31 -3.13 -4.64 -17.46
C SER A 31 -4.40 -4.30 -16.66
N GLY A 32 -5.53 -4.11 -17.35
CA GLY A 32 -6.82 -3.72 -16.73
C GLY A 32 -7.02 -2.24 -16.49
N ILE A 33 -6.07 -1.38 -16.88
CA ILE A 33 -6.25 0.07 -16.88
C ILE A 33 -6.79 0.51 -18.23
N TYR A 34 -7.84 1.34 -18.21
CA TYR A 34 -8.39 2.04 -19.37
C TYR A 34 -7.97 3.51 -19.29
N PRO A 35 -6.94 3.97 -20.00
CA PRO A 35 -6.36 5.31 -19.80
C PRO A 35 -7.37 6.45 -19.99
N ARG A 36 -8.42 6.22 -20.79
CA ARG A 36 -9.51 7.19 -21.03
C ARG A 36 -10.43 7.39 -19.84
N LEU A 37 -10.43 6.45 -18.88
CA LEU A 37 -11.23 6.53 -17.66
C LEU A 37 -10.50 7.19 -16.47
N ALA A 38 -9.30 7.73 -16.67
CA ALA A 38 -8.58 8.44 -15.62
C ALA A 38 -9.31 9.72 -15.19
N TYR A 39 -9.22 10.03 -13.91
CA TYR A 39 -9.79 11.24 -13.30
C TYR A 39 -8.69 12.25 -13.04
N TYR A 40 -9.05 13.52 -13.05
CA TYR A 40 -8.10 14.61 -12.80
C TYR A 40 -8.72 15.67 -11.90
N ASN A 41 -7.88 16.26 -11.02
CA ASN A 41 -8.16 17.53 -10.40
C ASN A 41 -6.98 18.49 -10.53
N ASN A 42 -7.20 19.78 -10.27
CA ASN A 42 -6.20 20.84 -10.36
C ASN A 42 -5.67 21.22 -8.97
N GLU A 43 -6.11 20.53 -7.94
CA GLU A 43 -5.66 20.71 -6.56
C GLU A 43 -4.42 19.87 -6.27
N GLY A 44 -3.87 19.98 -5.07
CA GLY A 44 -2.59 19.34 -4.72
C GLY A 44 -2.59 17.81 -4.75
N GLU A 45 -3.72 17.19 -4.48
CA GLU A 45 -3.91 15.75 -4.47
C GLU A 45 -5.25 15.37 -5.05
N CYS A 46 -5.35 14.16 -5.59
CA CYS A 46 -6.58 13.53 -6.02
C CYS A 46 -6.61 12.10 -5.47
N GLY A 47 -7.68 11.77 -4.78
CA GLY A 47 -7.93 10.43 -4.31
C GLY A 47 -9.22 9.87 -4.91
N THR A 48 -9.34 8.55 -4.99
CA THR A 48 -10.60 7.88 -5.23
C THR A 48 -11.35 7.73 -3.91
N GLY A 49 -12.40 8.50 -3.73
CA GLY A 49 -13.18 8.50 -2.49
C GLY A 49 -14.10 7.29 -2.36
N ALA A 50 -14.82 6.94 -3.44
CA ALA A 50 -15.73 5.81 -3.46
C ALA A 50 -15.95 5.27 -4.87
N VAL A 51 -16.20 3.95 -4.96
CA VAL A 51 -16.53 3.21 -6.19
C VAL A 51 -17.72 2.30 -5.91
N VAL A 52 -18.89 2.56 -6.52
CA VAL A 52 -20.14 1.87 -6.17
C VAL A 52 -20.95 1.49 -7.41
N PRO A 53 -21.33 0.21 -7.59
CA PRO A 53 -22.30 -0.20 -8.60
C PRO A 53 -23.69 0.24 -8.21
N TRP A 54 -24.37 1.00 -9.07
CA TRP A 54 -25.75 1.44 -8.85
C TRP A 54 -26.42 1.83 -10.17
N ALA A 55 -27.71 1.51 -10.35
CA ALA A 55 -28.49 1.91 -11.52
C ALA A 55 -27.80 1.56 -12.87
N ASP A 56 -27.32 0.30 -12.98
CA ASP A 56 -26.60 -0.25 -14.14
C ASP A 56 -25.31 0.50 -14.53
N ARG A 57 -24.73 1.26 -13.59
CA ARG A 57 -23.48 2.01 -13.77
C ARG A 57 -22.54 1.78 -12.59
N LEU A 58 -21.26 2.05 -12.82
CA LEU A 58 -20.25 2.17 -11.77
C LEU A 58 -20.09 3.65 -11.44
N TRP A 59 -20.52 4.06 -10.26
CA TRP A 59 -20.41 5.43 -9.78
C TRP A 59 -19.10 5.63 -9.05
N VAL A 60 -18.46 6.76 -9.32
CA VAL A 60 -17.14 7.09 -8.75
C VAL A 60 -17.12 8.55 -8.33
N ILE A 61 -16.54 8.79 -7.16
CA ILE A 61 -16.28 10.12 -6.67
C ILE A 61 -14.80 10.26 -6.33
N THR A 62 -14.23 11.39 -6.70
CA THR A 62 -12.86 11.75 -6.33
C THR A 62 -12.86 12.80 -5.23
N TYR A 63 -11.74 12.95 -4.53
CA TYR A 63 -11.58 13.97 -3.51
C TYR A 63 -10.21 14.66 -3.60
N GLY A 64 -10.19 15.95 -3.26
CA GLY A 64 -8.98 16.74 -3.04
C GLY A 64 -8.93 17.20 -1.59
N PRO A 65 -7.93 16.80 -0.81
CA PRO A 65 -7.95 16.98 0.65
C PRO A 65 -7.84 18.42 1.12
N HIS A 66 -7.52 19.37 0.25
CA HIS A 66 -7.21 20.75 0.66
C HIS A 66 -8.31 21.77 0.41
N LEU A 67 -9.35 21.43 -0.34
CA LEU A 67 -10.42 22.35 -0.69
C LEU A 67 -11.80 21.73 -0.44
N PRO A 68 -12.46 22.05 0.67
CA PRO A 68 -13.72 21.41 1.07
C PRO A 68 -14.90 21.71 0.14
N ASN A 69 -14.84 22.77 -0.67
CA ASN A 69 -15.90 23.12 -1.62
C ASN A 69 -15.31 23.85 -2.83
N GLY A 70 -15.88 23.58 -4.01
CA GLY A 70 -15.51 24.27 -5.24
C GLY A 70 -14.22 23.77 -5.87
N SER A 71 -13.66 22.63 -5.40
CA SER A 71 -12.55 21.97 -6.06
C SER A 71 -12.97 21.43 -7.43
N SER A 72 -11.97 21.05 -8.24
CA SER A 72 -12.23 20.42 -9.54
C SER A 72 -12.63 18.94 -9.45
N ASP A 73 -12.72 18.38 -8.25
CA ASP A 73 -13.22 17.02 -8.00
C ASP A 73 -14.63 16.84 -8.54
N LYS A 74 -14.92 15.65 -9.08
CA LYS A 74 -16.15 15.39 -9.81
C LYS A 74 -16.83 14.10 -9.36
N LEU A 75 -18.14 14.05 -9.65
CA LEU A 75 -18.93 12.85 -9.68
C LEU A 75 -18.89 12.28 -11.10
N TYR A 76 -18.53 11.01 -11.20
CA TYR A 76 -18.42 10.28 -12.45
C TYR A 76 -19.32 9.04 -12.44
N SER A 77 -19.72 8.58 -13.62
CA SER A 77 -20.20 7.20 -13.78
C SER A 77 -19.57 6.55 -15.00
N VAL A 78 -19.40 5.24 -14.95
CA VAL A 78 -18.93 4.41 -16.05
C VAL A 78 -20.05 3.43 -16.41
N SER A 79 -20.43 3.41 -17.70
CA SER A 79 -21.45 2.50 -18.23
C SER A 79 -20.87 1.10 -18.50
N PRO A 80 -21.72 0.05 -18.69
CA PRO A 80 -21.25 -1.32 -18.98
C PRO A 80 -20.35 -1.45 -20.20
N ASP A 81 -20.42 -0.50 -21.13
CA ASP A 81 -19.57 -0.41 -22.34
C ASP A 81 -18.36 0.53 -22.14
N TYR A 82 -18.00 0.82 -20.88
CA TYR A 82 -16.84 1.62 -20.47
C TYR A 82 -16.86 3.07 -20.98
N GLN A 83 -18.05 3.69 -21.06
CA GLN A 83 -18.16 5.12 -21.34
C GLN A 83 -18.25 5.90 -20.04
N GLN A 84 -17.35 6.88 -19.87
CA GLN A 84 -17.36 7.77 -18.71
C GLN A 84 -18.32 8.94 -18.93
N THR A 85 -19.12 9.24 -17.93
CA THR A 85 -19.93 10.45 -17.84
C THR A 85 -19.46 11.28 -16.65
N VAL A 86 -19.26 12.58 -16.86
CA VAL A 86 -18.99 13.56 -15.79
C VAL A 86 -20.29 14.33 -15.55
N TYR A 87 -20.70 14.42 -14.30
CA TYR A 87 -22.00 15.02 -13.96
C TYR A 87 -21.86 16.51 -13.68
N PRO A 88 -22.72 17.34 -14.29
CA PRO A 88 -22.68 18.80 -14.11
C PRO A 88 -23.14 19.24 -12.72
N GLU A 89 -23.84 18.40 -11.99
CA GLU A 89 -24.27 18.62 -10.60
C GLU A 89 -23.12 18.62 -9.60
N SER A 90 -21.92 18.21 -10.02
CA SER A 90 -20.75 18.18 -9.16
C SER A 90 -20.42 19.56 -8.58
N ILE A 91 -20.32 19.65 -7.26
CA ILE A 91 -20.03 20.90 -6.53
C ILE A 91 -18.57 20.96 -6.02
N GLY A 92 -17.79 19.91 -6.26
CA GLY A 92 -16.43 19.76 -5.74
C GLY A 92 -16.41 19.43 -4.24
N GLY A 93 -15.23 19.39 -3.66
CA GLY A 93 -15.03 19.09 -2.25
C GLY A 93 -14.14 17.89 -2.00
N THR A 94 -14.29 17.27 -0.84
CA THR A 94 -13.51 16.08 -0.44
C THR A 94 -14.43 14.94 0.02
N PRO A 95 -15.31 14.44 -0.84
CA PRO A 95 -16.21 13.37 -0.46
C PRO A 95 -15.56 12.00 -0.65
N ALA A 96 -15.75 11.14 0.36
CA ALA A 96 -15.33 9.74 0.31
C ALA A 96 -16.37 8.78 0.89
N ASN A 97 -17.50 9.32 1.30
CA ASN A 97 -18.62 8.55 1.83
C ASN A 97 -19.42 7.87 0.73
N ARG A 98 -20.05 6.77 1.07
CA ARG A 98 -21.01 6.05 0.21
C ARG A 98 -21.89 5.11 1.04
N MET A 99 -23.16 5.07 0.68
CA MET A 99 -24.15 4.16 1.23
C MET A 99 -25.27 3.93 0.22
N ILE A 100 -25.73 2.70 0.07
CA ILE A 100 -26.98 2.39 -0.60
C ILE A 100 -28.05 2.31 0.48
N HIS A 101 -29.09 3.12 0.32
CA HIS A 101 -30.24 3.13 1.22
C HIS A 101 -31.39 2.34 0.57
N PRO A 102 -31.65 1.09 1.00
CA PRO A 102 -32.60 0.20 0.31
C PRO A 102 -34.04 0.72 0.33
N GLU A 103 -34.47 1.30 1.45
CA GLU A 103 -35.88 1.74 1.65
C GLU A 103 -36.27 2.89 0.73
N SER A 104 -35.32 3.80 0.41
CA SER A 104 -35.57 4.89 -0.55
C SER A 104 -35.09 4.58 -1.95
N GLU A 105 -34.47 3.42 -2.17
CA GLU A 105 -33.88 3.00 -3.45
C GLU A 105 -32.91 4.05 -4.00
N GLN A 106 -31.95 4.52 -3.15
CA GLN A 106 -30.97 5.56 -3.51
C GLN A 106 -29.56 5.18 -3.10
N LEU A 107 -28.59 5.60 -3.93
CA LEU A 107 -27.18 5.70 -3.56
C LEU A 107 -26.89 7.09 -3.02
N PHE A 108 -26.35 7.20 -1.81
CA PHE A 108 -25.77 8.42 -1.26
C PHE A 108 -24.24 8.31 -1.37
N ILE A 109 -23.64 9.18 -2.18
CA ILE A 109 -22.20 9.24 -2.47
C ILE A 109 -21.75 10.70 -2.50
N GLY A 110 -20.80 11.10 -1.64
CA GLY A 110 -20.56 12.52 -1.40
C GLY A 110 -21.86 13.23 -0.97
N PRO A 111 -22.08 14.46 -1.39
CA PRO A 111 -23.32 15.21 -1.15
C PRO A 111 -24.43 14.82 -2.14
N TYR A 112 -24.28 13.74 -2.92
CA TYR A 112 -25.21 13.35 -4.00
C TYR A 112 -26.13 12.24 -3.55
N ALA A 113 -27.42 12.36 -3.87
CA ALA A 113 -28.42 11.31 -3.78
C ALA A 113 -28.83 10.88 -5.20
N ILE A 114 -28.62 9.61 -5.54
CA ILE A 114 -28.82 9.07 -6.89
C ILE A 114 -29.88 8.00 -6.82
N ASP A 115 -30.99 8.19 -7.51
CA ASP A 115 -32.08 7.24 -7.54
C ASP A 115 -31.80 6.03 -8.45
N LYS A 116 -32.70 5.04 -8.46
CA LYS A 116 -32.57 3.82 -9.27
C LYS A 116 -32.62 4.07 -10.79
N THR A 117 -32.98 5.28 -11.24
CA THR A 117 -32.95 5.67 -12.67
C THR A 117 -31.64 6.36 -13.04
N GLY A 118 -30.79 6.66 -12.05
CA GLY A 118 -29.54 7.39 -12.21
C GLY A 118 -29.70 8.91 -12.17
N GLN A 119 -30.88 9.43 -11.73
CA GLN A 119 -31.07 10.86 -11.54
C GLN A 119 -30.34 11.33 -10.28
N VAL A 120 -29.52 12.38 -10.45
CA VAL A 120 -28.70 12.96 -9.38
C VAL A 120 -29.39 14.15 -8.76
N ARG A 121 -29.46 14.17 -7.43
CA ARG A 121 -29.82 15.35 -6.61
C ARG A 121 -28.64 15.72 -5.72
N VAL A 122 -28.47 16.99 -5.40
CA VAL A 122 -27.34 17.51 -4.64
C VAL A 122 -27.81 18.13 -3.34
N ILE A 123 -27.17 17.82 -2.24
CA ILE A 123 -27.29 18.57 -0.98
C ILE A 123 -26.32 19.76 -1.08
N PRO A 124 -26.83 21.01 -1.01
CA PRO A 124 -26.01 22.22 -1.12
C PRO A 124 -24.98 22.29 0.01
N TYR A 125 -23.80 22.82 -0.32
CA TYR A 125 -22.68 22.89 0.63
C TYR A 125 -22.99 23.80 1.84
N ASP A 126 -23.77 24.86 1.66
CA ASP A 126 -24.19 25.76 2.74
C ASP A 126 -25.15 25.11 3.73
N GLN A 127 -25.82 24.00 3.34
CA GLN A 127 -26.69 23.23 4.23
C GLN A 127 -25.91 22.10 4.95
N MET A 128 -24.91 21.51 4.28
CA MET A 128 -24.09 20.42 4.82
C MET A 128 -22.63 20.70 4.49
N SER A 129 -22.02 21.57 5.28
CA SER A 129 -20.63 21.98 5.08
C SER A 129 -19.64 20.91 5.55
N GLY A 130 -18.41 20.98 5.03
CA GLY A 130 -17.30 20.12 5.41
C GLY A 130 -16.91 19.09 4.33
N ARG A 131 -15.92 18.28 4.67
CA ARG A 131 -15.37 17.21 3.82
C ARG A 131 -16.03 15.88 4.19
N HIS A 132 -17.06 15.49 3.47
CA HIS A 132 -17.88 14.31 3.78
C HIS A 132 -17.06 13.02 3.64
N THR A 133 -16.85 12.29 4.71
CA THR A 133 -16.02 11.07 4.71
C THR A 133 -16.78 9.80 5.07
N GLY A 134 -17.92 9.94 5.74
CA GLY A 134 -18.75 8.81 6.13
C GLY A 134 -20.25 9.11 6.08
N ASN A 135 -21.06 8.08 5.84
CA ASN A 135 -22.49 8.10 6.11
C ASN A 135 -22.94 6.78 6.72
N ALA A 136 -24.04 6.81 7.47
CA ALA A 136 -24.55 5.66 8.20
C ALA A 136 -26.07 5.68 8.27
N ARG A 137 -26.68 4.52 8.52
CA ARG A 137 -28.13 4.42 8.76
C ARG A 137 -28.49 5.13 10.06
N HIS A 138 -29.64 5.76 10.09
CA HIS A 138 -30.12 6.46 11.28
C HIS A 138 -30.49 5.47 12.38
N LEU A 139 -30.16 5.81 13.65
CA LEU A 139 -30.35 4.90 14.79
C LEU A 139 -31.83 4.64 15.13
N THR A 140 -32.69 5.65 14.99
CA THR A 140 -34.10 5.59 15.41
C THR A 140 -35.10 5.69 14.25
N ASP A 141 -34.68 6.23 13.11
CA ASP A 141 -35.52 6.33 11.89
C ASP A 141 -34.71 5.88 10.66
N PRO A 142 -34.31 4.61 10.57
CA PRO A 142 -33.44 4.12 9.50
C PRO A 142 -34.11 4.07 8.11
N ALA A 143 -35.44 4.22 8.03
CA ALA A 143 -36.16 4.27 6.77
C ALA A 143 -36.31 5.69 6.19
N GLY A 144 -36.33 6.73 7.08
CA GLY A 144 -36.53 8.11 6.69
C GLY A 144 -35.28 8.96 6.67
N LYS A 145 -34.23 8.57 7.40
CA LYS A 145 -33.04 9.38 7.61
C LYS A 145 -31.73 8.60 7.54
N ILE A 146 -30.66 9.34 7.29
CA ILE A 146 -29.28 8.85 7.38
C ILE A 146 -28.40 9.88 8.10
N TYR A 147 -27.25 9.41 8.64
CA TYR A 147 -26.21 10.30 9.16
C TYR A 147 -25.14 10.57 8.11
N TYR A 148 -24.56 11.77 8.16
CA TYR A 148 -23.31 12.12 7.53
C TYR A 148 -22.28 12.53 8.58
N GLY A 149 -21.02 12.16 8.34
CA GLY A 149 -19.87 12.63 9.08
C GLY A 149 -18.83 13.25 8.17
N THR A 150 -18.13 14.27 8.68
CA THR A 150 -17.08 14.97 7.94
C THR A 150 -15.71 14.73 8.57
N MET A 151 -14.67 15.08 7.83
CA MET A 151 -13.28 14.94 8.30
C MET A 151 -12.98 15.79 9.55
N GLU A 152 -13.63 16.95 9.68
CA GLU A 152 -13.49 17.86 10.80
C GLU A 152 -14.71 17.83 11.73
N GLU A 153 -15.23 16.61 11.98
CA GLU A 153 -16.22 16.32 13.02
C GLU A 153 -17.56 17.07 12.89
N GLY A 154 -17.93 17.47 11.66
CA GLY A 154 -19.31 17.82 11.35
C GLY A 154 -20.17 16.57 11.31
N PHE A 155 -21.31 16.57 12.02
CA PHE A 155 -22.28 15.47 11.99
C PHE A 155 -23.65 16.01 11.66
N TYR A 156 -24.34 15.33 10.74
CA TYR A 156 -25.63 15.75 10.21
C TYR A 156 -26.61 14.61 10.14
N GLU A 157 -27.91 14.90 10.33
CA GLU A 157 -29.01 14.04 9.90
C GLU A 157 -29.55 14.56 8.58
N VAL A 158 -29.85 13.67 7.65
CA VAL A 158 -30.42 14.01 6.35
C VAL A 158 -31.67 13.15 6.10
N ASP A 159 -32.79 13.82 5.78
CA ASP A 159 -33.99 13.15 5.29
C ASP A 159 -33.73 12.59 3.87
N VAL A 160 -33.93 11.31 3.67
CA VAL A 160 -33.60 10.62 2.41
C VAL A 160 -34.49 11.02 1.23
N HIS A 161 -35.69 11.55 1.49
CA HIS A 161 -36.66 11.93 0.44
C HIS A 161 -36.56 13.40 0.08
N THR A 162 -36.51 14.29 1.05
CA THR A 162 -36.49 15.75 0.85
C THR A 162 -35.08 16.31 0.71
N LEU A 163 -34.07 15.63 1.24
CA LEU A 163 -32.70 16.07 1.45
C LEU A 163 -32.59 17.25 2.42
N GLU A 164 -33.56 17.43 3.30
CA GLU A 164 -33.49 18.39 4.40
C GLU A 164 -32.38 17.95 5.39
N VAL A 165 -31.53 18.89 5.78
CA VAL A 165 -30.38 18.67 6.64
C VAL A 165 -30.61 19.25 8.02
N HIS A 166 -30.37 18.48 9.06
CA HIS A 166 -30.29 18.91 10.44
C HIS A 166 -28.87 18.77 10.97
N GLU A 167 -28.23 19.87 11.37
CA GLU A 167 -26.89 19.89 11.93
C GLU A 167 -26.93 19.41 13.39
N LEU A 168 -26.25 18.31 13.70
CA LEU A 168 -26.03 17.80 15.05
C LEU A 168 -24.81 18.48 15.70
N TYR A 169 -23.70 18.52 14.96
CA TYR A 169 -22.45 19.15 15.36
C TYR A 169 -21.86 19.89 14.16
N PRO A 170 -21.43 21.14 14.31
CA PRO A 170 -20.90 21.93 13.21
C PRO A 170 -19.52 21.45 12.77
N ASP A 171 -19.25 21.50 11.47
CA ASP A 171 -17.95 21.15 10.90
C ASP A 171 -16.86 22.16 11.26
N GLY A 172 -15.66 21.68 11.62
CA GLY A 172 -14.50 22.49 11.98
C GLY A 172 -14.00 23.43 10.87
N ASN A 173 -14.23 23.09 9.57
CA ASN A 173 -13.91 23.93 8.43
C ASN A 173 -14.89 25.07 8.18
N ARG A 174 -15.97 25.17 8.93
CA ARG A 174 -16.92 26.26 8.81
C ARG A 174 -16.26 27.65 8.87
N LYS A 175 -15.11 27.76 9.56
CA LYS A 175 -14.28 28.98 9.58
C LYS A 175 -13.65 29.34 8.24
N GLN A 176 -13.29 28.36 7.41
CA GLN A 176 -12.62 28.59 6.13
C GLN A 176 -13.57 29.24 5.10
N GLN A 177 -14.88 29.12 5.28
CA GLN A 177 -15.88 29.78 4.45
C GLN A 177 -15.95 31.30 4.67
N LYS A 178 -15.54 31.74 5.85
CA LYS A 178 -15.49 33.16 6.23
C LYS A 178 -14.03 33.58 6.42
N GLN A 179 -13.29 33.74 5.32
CA GLN A 179 -11.86 34.10 5.31
C GLN A 179 -11.47 35.33 6.15
N ASN A 180 -12.41 36.04 6.75
CA ASN A 180 -12.19 37.27 7.54
C ASN A 180 -12.84 37.26 8.93
N ASP A 181 -13.35 36.13 9.43
CA ASP A 181 -13.97 36.09 10.76
C ASP A 181 -12.97 35.57 11.80
N THR A 182 -12.20 36.49 12.38
CA THR A 182 -11.20 36.21 13.42
C THR A 182 -11.81 35.94 14.80
N ASP A 183 -13.10 36.10 14.98
CA ASP A 183 -13.80 35.99 16.28
C ASP A 183 -14.55 34.66 16.49
N ALA A 184 -14.55 33.77 15.48
CA ALA A 184 -15.14 32.45 15.67
C ALA A 184 -14.22 31.60 16.55
N GLY A 185 -14.63 31.29 17.77
CA GLY A 185 -13.95 30.34 18.68
C GLY A 185 -13.73 28.93 18.04
N PRO A 186 -13.06 27.98 18.70
CA PRO A 186 -12.98 26.61 18.23
C PRO A 186 -14.40 26.09 18.02
N ILE A 187 -14.73 25.66 16.80
CA ILE A 187 -16.09 25.29 16.46
C ILE A 187 -16.42 23.93 17.04
N ASN A 188 -15.47 23.01 16.99
CA ASN A 188 -15.64 21.67 17.49
C ASN A 188 -14.27 21.07 17.87
N ASP A 189 -14.20 20.39 18.98
CA ASP A 189 -13.05 19.61 19.46
C ASP A 189 -13.64 18.43 20.25
N LEU A 190 -14.46 17.64 19.54
CA LEU A 190 -15.20 16.54 20.16
C LEU A 190 -14.31 15.35 20.44
N LEU A 191 -13.41 15.05 19.51
CA LEU A 191 -12.62 13.84 19.50
C LEU A 191 -11.16 14.16 19.17
N PRO A 192 -10.18 13.36 19.65
CA PRO A 192 -8.79 13.55 19.30
C PRO A 192 -8.51 13.11 17.86
N GLY A 193 -7.62 13.84 17.18
CA GLY A 193 -7.21 13.60 15.81
C GLY A 193 -7.62 14.71 14.85
N VAL A 194 -7.18 14.62 13.60
CA VAL A 194 -7.38 15.69 12.60
C VAL A 194 -7.95 15.21 11.28
N HIS A 195 -8.06 13.90 11.07
CA HIS A 195 -8.53 13.32 9.81
C HIS A 195 -9.61 12.28 10.05
N GLY A 196 -10.84 12.74 10.23
CA GLY A 196 -12.03 11.88 10.28
C GLY A 196 -12.18 11.07 8.99
N LYS A 197 -12.59 9.80 9.11
CA LYS A 197 -12.66 8.84 8.01
C LYS A 197 -14.00 8.11 7.95
N GLY A 198 -14.13 6.96 8.56
CA GLY A 198 -15.32 6.12 8.47
C GLY A 198 -16.43 6.52 9.43
N LEU A 199 -17.67 6.25 9.03
CA LEU A 199 -18.87 6.35 9.86
C LEU A 199 -19.73 5.10 9.63
N TYR A 200 -20.24 4.50 10.68
CA TYR A 200 -21.12 3.34 10.63
C TYR A 200 -22.06 3.29 11.82
N SER A 201 -23.19 2.61 11.69
CA SER A 201 -24.16 2.48 12.78
C SER A 201 -24.57 1.02 13.02
N GLY A 202 -24.83 0.69 14.26
CA GLY A 202 -25.32 -0.61 14.70
C GLY A 202 -25.24 -0.75 16.20
N GLN A 203 -25.91 -1.74 16.77
CA GLN A 203 -25.91 -2.04 18.20
C GLN A 203 -26.25 -0.81 19.06
N GLY A 204 -27.17 0.05 18.55
CA GLY A 204 -27.62 1.27 19.23
C GLY A 204 -26.64 2.43 19.24
N HIS A 205 -25.53 2.38 18.46
CA HIS A 205 -24.50 3.41 18.44
C HIS A 205 -24.15 3.83 17.02
N LEU A 206 -23.62 5.05 16.90
CA LEU A 206 -22.90 5.55 15.74
C LEU A 206 -21.40 5.47 16.04
N TYR A 207 -20.60 4.97 15.10
CA TYR A 207 -19.15 4.81 15.24
C TYR A 207 -18.43 5.72 14.27
N PHE A 208 -17.35 6.34 14.74
CA PHE A 208 -16.53 7.24 13.94
C PHE A 208 -15.05 6.90 14.08
N THR A 209 -14.31 7.02 12.99
CA THR A 209 -12.88 6.75 12.92
C THR A 209 -12.10 7.99 12.49
N ASN A 210 -10.88 8.11 12.99
CA ASN A 210 -9.95 9.19 12.67
C ASN A 210 -8.54 8.61 12.56
N ASN A 211 -7.74 9.04 11.57
CA ASN A 211 -6.43 8.41 11.30
C ASN A 211 -5.24 9.36 11.42
N GLY A 212 -5.34 10.50 12.06
CA GLY A 212 -4.22 11.43 12.07
C GLY A 212 -4.09 12.29 13.32
N GLU A 213 -2.90 12.86 13.49
CA GLU A 213 -2.57 13.80 14.56
C GLU A 213 -2.01 15.11 13.98
N GLY A 214 -2.49 16.27 14.48
CA GLY A 214 -2.15 17.60 13.96
C GLY A 214 -0.84 18.20 14.46
N THR A 215 -0.07 17.48 15.28
CA THR A 215 1.15 18.04 15.86
C THR A 215 2.30 18.10 14.85
N GLN A 216 3.25 19.04 15.05
CA GLN A 216 4.47 19.12 14.24
C GLN A 216 5.35 17.86 14.37
N GLU A 217 5.21 17.12 15.46
CA GLU A 217 5.92 15.87 15.68
C GLU A 217 5.35 14.75 14.78
N ALA A 218 4.02 14.67 14.64
CA ALA A 218 3.34 13.70 13.79
C ALA A 218 3.71 13.82 12.29
N LEU A 219 4.08 15.02 11.82
CA LEU A 219 4.58 15.25 10.47
C LEU A 219 5.95 14.60 10.19
N LYS A 220 6.66 14.16 11.24
CA LYS A 220 8.06 13.69 11.14
C LYS A 220 8.28 12.31 11.71
N LYS A 221 7.37 11.82 12.57
CA LYS A 221 7.50 10.55 13.28
C LYS A 221 6.28 9.68 13.09
N PHE A 222 6.51 8.39 13.02
CA PHE A 222 5.48 7.36 12.86
C PHE A 222 4.97 6.77 14.19
N ASP A 223 5.69 6.98 15.30
CA ASP A 223 5.42 6.40 16.62
C ASP A 223 4.67 7.34 17.58
N VAL A 224 4.11 8.42 17.04
CA VAL A 224 3.25 9.35 17.79
C VAL A 224 1.85 8.75 17.94
N GLU A 225 1.26 8.88 19.13
CA GLU A 225 -0.14 8.53 19.34
C GLU A 225 -1.05 9.41 18.47
N ALA A 226 -1.87 8.79 17.61
CA ALA A 226 -2.61 9.50 16.58
C ALA A 226 -3.99 8.90 16.34
N GLY A 227 -4.93 9.73 15.91
CA GLY A 227 -6.27 9.30 15.52
C GLY A 227 -7.13 8.73 16.66
N CYS A 228 -8.29 8.20 16.34
CA CYS A 228 -9.14 7.52 17.30
C CYS A 228 -10.21 6.62 16.65
N LEU A 229 -10.78 5.75 17.46
CA LEU A 229 -12.08 5.10 17.29
C LEU A 229 -12.99 5.61 18.40
N ALA A 230 -14.20 6.07 18.06
CA ALA A 230 -15.17 6.59 18.99
C ALA A 230 -16.58 6.04 18.73
N GLU A 231 -17.43 6.03 19.75
CA GLU A 231 -18.83 5.63 19.66
C GLU A 231 -19.75 6.72 20.26
N TRP A 232 -20.92 6.94 19.65
CA TRP A 232 -21.94 7.89 20.06
C TRP A 232 -23.25 7.15 20.33
N ASP A 233 -23.86 7.40 21.48
CA ASP A 233 -25.07 6.71 21.93
C ASP A 233 -26.38 7.43 21.55
N GLY A 234 -26.29 8.49 20.75
CA GLY A 234 -27.40 9.39 20.43
C GLY A 234 -27.36 10.67 21.25
N THR A 235 -26.47 10.78 22.22
CA THR A 235 -26.33 11.95 23.12
C THR A 235 -24.88 12.37 23.24
N ASP A 236 -23.99 11.46 23.66
CA ASP A 236 -22.59 11.77 23.98
C ASP A 236 -21.62 10.88 23.19
N TRP A 237 -20.49 11.48 22.78
CA TRP A 237 -19.36 10.76 22.23
C TRP A 237 -18.50 10.16 23.33
N LYS A 238 -18.07 8.91 23.12
CA LYS A 238 -17.14 8.18 23.99
C LYS A 238 -15.95 7.70 23.17
N LEU A 239 -14.76 8.05 23.62
CA LEU A 239 -13.52 7.54 23.07
C LEU A 239 -13.39 6.04 23.38
N VAL A 240 -13.25 5.21 22.35
CA VAL A 240 -13.02 3.77 22.48
C VAL A 240 -11.51 3.49 22.55
N ARG A 241 -10.75 4.06 21.62
CA ARG A 241 -9.32 3.81 21.53
C ARG A 241 -8.58 4.91 20.80
N ARG A 242 -7.38 5.26 21.30
CA ARG A 242 -6.40 6.14 20.65
C ARG A 242 -5.48 5.31 19.77
N ASN A 243 -5.73 5.25 18.51
CA ASN A 243 -4.87 4.78 17.39
C ASN A 243 -5.48 5.28 16.08
N GLN A 244 -4.73 5.20 15.00
CA GLN A 244 -5.22 5.53 13.67
C GLN A 244 -6.24 4.47 13.23
N PHE A 245 -7.45 4.91 12.85
CA PHE A 245 -8.48 4.07 12.26
C PHE A 245 -9.05 4.74 11.01
N THR A 246 -9.33 3.98 9.97
CA THR A 246 -9.88 4.50 8.69
C THR A 246 -11.24 3.93 8.35
N GLU A 247 -11.49 2.67 8.62
CA GLU A 247 -12.76 2.02 8.30
C GLU A 247 -13.46 1.61 9.59
N VAL A 248 -14.76 1.84 9.63
CA VAL A 248 -15.69 1.15 10.51
C VAL A 248 -16.86 0.67 9.66
N THR A 249 -17.20 -0.62 9.79
CA THR A 249 -18.18 -1.30 8.94
C THR A 249 -18.77 -2.51 9.68
N GLY A 250 -19.54 -3.33 8.98
CA GLY A 250 -20.05 -4.60 9.45
C GLY A 250 -20.40 -5.53 8.27
N PRO A 251 -21.02 -6.68 8.49
CA PRO A 251 -21.40 -7.62 7.44
C PRO A 251 -22.24 -7.01 6.32
N GLY A 252 -23.08 -6.04 6.65
CA GLY A 252 -23.93 -5.34 5.69
C GLY A 252 -23.20 -4.32 4.79
N GLY A 253 -21.96 -3.92 5.14
CA GLY A 253 -21.15 -3.00 4.37
C GLY A 253 -21.91 -1.71 4.02
N ILE A 254 -21.87 -1.32 2.75
CA ILE A 254 -22.51 -0.06 2.26
C ILE A 254 -24.03 -0.03 2.36
N TYR A 255 -24.69 -1.17 2.63
CA TYR A 255 -26.14 -1.26 2.86
C TYR A 255 -26.53 -1.08 4.33
N GLY A 256 -25.54 -1.14 5.25
CA GLY A 256 -25.79 -1.25 6.69
C GLY A 256 -26.14 -2.68 7.08
N ASN A 257 -25.96 -3.01 8.35
CA ASN A 257 -26.21 -4.35 8.90
C ASN A 257 -27.68 -4.77 8.78
N ALA A 258 -27.91 -6.01 8.36
CA ALA A 258 -29.26 -6.57 8.22
C ALA A 258 -29.95 -6.75 9.59
N ASN A 259 -29.18 -7.10 10.63
CA ASN A 259 -29.62 -7.20 12.02
C ASN A 259 -28.86 -6.17 12.87
N PRO A 260 -29.23 -4.89 12.81
CA PRO A 260 -28.43 -3.81 13.39
C PRO A 260 -28.25 -3.92 14.92
N GLU A 261 -29.10 -4.67 15.61
CA GLU A 261 -28.98 -4.89 17.07
C GLU A 261 -27.91 -5.92 17.45
N THR A 262 -27.56 -6.84 16.55
CA THR A 262 -26.75 -8.03 16.87
C THR A 262 -25.55 -8.26 15.97
N ASP A 263 -25.61 -7.83 14.71
CA ASP A 263 -24.51 -8.00 13.77
C ASP A 263 -23.26 -7.28 14.30
N PRO A 264 -22.07 -7.87 14.15
CA PRO A 264 -20.83 -7.27 14.64
C PRO A 264 -20.47 -5.96 13.92
N ILE A 265 -19.68 -5.14 14.60
CA ILE A 265 -19.06 -3.95 14.03
C ILE A 265 -17.55 -4.21 13.94
N TRP A 266 -16.99 -3.96 12.78
CA TRP A 266 -15.55 -4.10 12.51
C TRP A 266 -14.91 -2.74 12.31
N ALA A 267 -13.73 -2.53 12.88
CA ALA A 267 -12.93 -1.33 12.68
C ALA A 267 -11.50 -1.70 12.28
N THR A 268 -11.00 -1.12 11.21
CA THR A 268 -9.62 -1.32 10.75
C THR A 268 -8.77 -0.08 10.96
N GLY A 269 -7.60 -0.29 11.53
CA GLY A 269 -6.66 0.77 11.84
C GLY A 269 -5.23 0.24 11.95
N TRP A 270 -4.34 1.05 12.49
CA TRP A 270 -2.95 0.68 12.72
C TRP A 270 -2.30 1.55 13.80
N ASP A 271 -1.18 1.08 14.25
CA ASP A 271 -0.13 1.86 14.91
C ASP A 271 1.22 1.50 14.27
N TYR A 272 2.30 2.06 14.76
CA TYR A 272 3.63 1.76 14.23
C TYR A 272 4.04 0.27 14.40
N LYS A 273 3.37 -0.48 15.27
CA LYS A 273 3.68 -1.89 15.55
C LYS A 273 3.02 -2.85 14.59
N SER A 274 1.75 -2.58 14.20
CA SER A 274 0.95 -3.55 13.44
C SER A 274 -0.32 -2.92 12.85
N VAL A 275 -1.02 -3.67 12.01
CA VAL A 275 -2.44 -3.44 11.73
C VAL A 275 -3.25 -3.72 12.99
N LEU A 276 -4.33 -2.97 13.19
CA LEU A 276 -5.31 -3.15 14.27
C LEU A 276 -6.67 -3.53 13.66
N LEU A 277 -7.28 -4.56 14.21
CA LEU A 277 -8.65 -4.95 13.91
C LEU A 277 -9.45 -4.91 15.22
N GLY A 278 -10.44 -4.01 15.29
CA GLY A 278 -11.44 -3.97 16.34
C GLY A 278 -12.66 -4.77 15.90
N VAL A 279 -13.24 -5.55 16.82
CA VAL A 279 -14.57 -6.14 16.67
C VAL A 279 -15.39 -5.80 17.89
N ARG A 280 -16.62 -5.31 17.67
CA ARG A 280 -17.58 -5.06 18.73
C ARG A 280 -18.74 -6.06 18.62
N ASP A 281 -18.95 -6.79 19.68
CA ASP A 281 -20.12 -7.64 19.88
C ASP A 281 -21.12 -6.93 20.79
N ALA A 282 -22.39 -7.08 20.51
CA ALA A 282 -23.45 -6.39 21.23
C ALA A 282 -23.47 -6.70 22.76
N GLN A 283 -22.99 -7.88 23.19
CA GLN A 283 -22.99 -8.31 24.58
C GLN A 283 -21.68 -8.03 25.30
N THR A 284 -20.53 -8.18 24.62
CA THR A 284 -19.19 -8.12 25.23
C THR A 284 -18.43 -6.82 24.97
N GLY A 285 -18.93 -6.00 24.04
CA GLY A 285 -18.25 -4.75 23.64
C GLY A 285 -17.06 -4.99 22.71
N TRP A 286 -16.07 -4.10 22.77
CA TRP A 286 -14.92 -4.12 21.89
C TRP A 286 -13.85 -5.13 22.31
N SER A 287 -13.36 -5.89 21.33
CA SER A 287 -12.12 -6.70 21.39
C SER A 287 -11.17 -6.25 20.26
N PHE A 288 -9.86 -6.29 20.51
CA PHE A 288 -8.85 -5.85 19.54
C PHE A 288 -7.84 -6.95 19.23
N TYR A 289 -7.46 -7.01 17.97
CA TYR A 289 -6.54 -7.98 17.40
C TYR A 289 -5.48 -7.25 16.57
N ARG A 290 -4.30 -7.85 16.45
CA ARG A 290 -3.18 -7.33 15.66
C ARG A 290 -2.88 -8.24 14.48
N LEU A 291 -2.62 -7.63 13.30
CA LEU A 291 -2.18 -8.34 12.12
C LEU A 291 -0.84 -7.75 11.65
N PRO A 292 0.06 -8.56 11.02
CA PRO A 292 1.31 -8.04 10.50
C PRO A 292 1.08 -7.15 9.27
N LYS A 293 2.06 -6.31 8.95
CA LYS A 293 2.09 -5.40 7.78
C LYS A 293 3.01 -5.95 6.70
N ALA A 294 2.59 -5.89 5.45
CA ALA A 294 3.47 -6.14 4.31
C ALA A 294 4.17 -4.87 3.84
N SER A 295 3.52 -3.72 3.94
CA SER A 295 4.06 -2.40 3.62
C SER A 295 3.93 -1.45 4.78
N HIS A 296 4.87 -0.51 4.89
CA HIS A 296 4.90 0.57 5.87
C HIS A 296 4.66 1.95 5.24
N SER A 297 4.27 2.01 3.96
CA SER A 297 4.16 3.27 3.22
C SER A 297 3.25 4.30 3.89
N TYR A 298 2.28 3.84 4.68
CA TYR A 298 1.26 4.68 5.32
C TYR A 298 1.34 4.76 6.83
N ASP A 299 2.49 4.45 7.43
CA ASP A 299 2.64 4.44 8.88
C ASP A 299 2.74 5.83 9.51
N GLY A 300 2.84 6.90 8.74
CA GLY A 300 2.96 8.26 9.26
C GLY A 300 1.84 8.64 10.21
N ALA A 301 2.21 9.22 11.37
CA ALA A 301 1.25 9.56 12.42
C ALA A 301 0.34 10.75 12.08
N HIS A 302 0.69 11.55 11.09
CA HIS A 302 -0.18 12.62 10.61
C HIS A 302 -1.43 12.10 9.89
N GLY A 303 -1.42 10.84 9.44
CA GLY A 303 -2.54 10.20 8.78
C GLY A 303 -2.83 10.75 7.39
N TRP A 304 -1.83 11.33 6.76
CA TRP A 304 -1.92 11.88 5.42
C TRP A 304 -1.70 10.76 4.40
N ASN A 305 -2.77 10.18 3.92
CA ASN A 305 -2.72 9.17 2.87
C ASN A 305 -4.03 9.11 2.08
N THR A 306 -3.94 8.66 0.86
CA THR A 306 -5.05 8.41 -0.05
C THR A 306 -5.44 6.94 -0.13
N GLU A 307 -4.71 6.05 0.53
CA GLU A 307 -5.14 4.67 0.75
C GLU A 307 -6.18 4.62 1.87
N TRP A 308 -7.32 3.99 1.57
CA TRP A 308 -8.39 3.78 2.53
C TRP A 308 -8.58 2.28 2.73
N PRO A 309 -7.93 1.69 3.76
CA PRO A 309 -8.19 0.30 4.12
C PRO A 309 -9.67 0.00 4.23
N ARG A 310 -10.11 -1.10 3.62
CA ARG A 310 -11.52 -1.45 3.49
C ARG A 310 -11.75 -2.93 3.73
N ILE A 311 -12.94 -3.26 4.23
CA ILE A 311 -13.51 -4.60 4.22
C ILE A 311 -14.77 -4.55 3.34
N ARG A 312 -14.80 -5.32 2.25
CA ARG A 312 -15.89 -5.33 1.28
C ARG A 312 -16.33 -6.74 0.92
N ASN A 313 -17.64 -6.93 0.84
CA ASN A 313 -18.18 -8.11 0.18
C ASN A 313 -17.99 -7.97 -1.35
N VAL A 314 -17.16 -8.83 -1.93
CA VAL A 314 -16.90 -8.94 -3.38
C VAL A 314 -17.49 -10.21 -3.96
N GLY A 315 -18.19 -10.98 -3.13
CA GLY A 315 -18.97 -12.15 -3.53
C GLY A 315 -20.33 -11.78 -4.14
N THR A 316 -21.23 -12.76 -4.17
CA THR A 316 -22.63 -12.56 -4.54
C THR A 316 -23.50 -12.52 -3.28
N PRO A 317 -24.76 -12.06 -3.38
CA PRO A 317 -25.68 -12.12 -2.23
C PRO A 317 -25.84 -13.54 -1.64
N ASP A 318 -25.83 -14.57 -2.49
CA ASP A 318 -25.99 -15.97 -2.07
C ASP A 318 -24.67 -16.61 -1.60
N GLN A 319 -23.55 -16.05 -1.98
CA GLN A 319 -22.19 -16.50 -1.64
C GLN A 319 -21.31 -15.30 -1.31
N PRO A 320 -21.44 -14.72 -0.11
CA PRO A 320 -20.64 -13.59 0.29
C PRO A 320 -19.16 -13.98 0.43
N GLU A 321 -18.28 -13.15 -0.11
CA GLU A 321 -16.83 -13.26 0.01
C GLU A 321 -16.28 -11.88 0.39
N TYR A 322 -15.61 -11.78 1.53
CA TYR A 322 -15.07 -10.51 1.97
C TYR A 322 -13.58 -10.41 1.66
N LEU A 323 -13.23 -9.38 0.92
CA LEU A 323 -11.87 -8.94 0.70
C LEU A 323 -11.55 -7.77 1.64
N MET A 324 -10.42 -7.85 2.32
CA MET A 324 -9.88 -6.74 3.11
C MET A 324 -8.58 -6.25 2.46
N THR A 325 -8.40 -4.94 2.40
CA THR A 325 -7.15 -4.28 1.99
C THR A 325 -6.54 -3.55 3.17
N MET A 326 -5.26 -3.78 3.46
CA MET A 326 -4.58 -3.10 4.55
C MET A 326 -3.06 -3.18 4.41
N HIS A 327 -2.36 -2.04 4.42
CA HIS A 327 -0.90 -1.95 4.44
C HIS A 327 -0.21 -2.87 3.42
N GLY A 328 -0.62 -2.74 2.13
CA GLY A 328 -0.01 -3.44 1.01
C GLY A 328 -0.27 -4.95 0.97
N MET A 329 -1.32 -5.43 1.63
CA MET A 329 -1.72 -6.84 1.67
C MET A 329 -3.21 -6.98 1.38
N PHE A 330 -3.57 -7.93 0.51
CA PHE A 330 -4.92 -8.45 0.39
C PHE A 330 -5.15 -9.57 1.41
N TRP A 331 -6.34 -9.55 2.01
CA TRP A 331 -6.74 -10.51 3.02
C TRP A 331 -8.07 -11.15 2.67
N HIS A 332 -8.17 -12.46 2.85
CA HIS A 332 -9.47 -13.09 3.03
C HIS A 332 -9.99 -12.72 4.43
N PHE A 333 -11.20 -12.21 4.50
CA PHE A 333 -11.84 -11.82 5.75
C PHE A 333 -13.13 -12.65 5.96
N PRO A 334 -13.33 -13.32 7.11
CA PRO A 334 -14.55 -14.10 7.36
C PRO A 334 -15.73 -13.18 7.69
N GLY A 335 -16.84 -13.39 6.99
CA GLY A 335 -18.03 -12.54 7.15
C GLY A 335 -18.78 -12.72 8.49
N ASP A 336 -18.44 -13.75 9.25
CA ASP A 336 -18.98 -14.08 10.56
C ASP A 336 -17.99 -13.80 11.72
N PHE A 337 -16.97 -12.96 11.47
CA PHE A 337 -15.95 -12.61 12.45
C PHE A 337 -16.54 -11.88 13.66
N THR A 338 -16.43 -12.50 14.82
CA THR A 338 -16.79 -11.95 16.14
C THR A 338 -15.70 -12.27 17.16
N ALA A 339 -15.77 -11.72 18.37
CA ALA A 339 -14.82 -12.07 19.43
C ALA A 339 -14.96 -13.53 19.90
N ALA A 340 -16.15 -14.11 19.76
CA ALA A 340 -16.42 -15.51 20.06
C ALA A 340 -16.09 -16.46 18.90
N HIS A 341 -15.92 -15.95 17.70
CA HIS A 341 -15.57 -16.68 16.48
C HIS A 341 -14.57 -15.86 15.66
N ALA A 342 -13.34 -15.76 16.16
CA ALA A 342 -12.27 -14.95 15.60
C ALA A 342 -11.33 -15.80 14.73
N ALA A 343 -11.87 -16.64 13.83
CA ALA A 343 -11.09 -17.52 12.97
C ALA A 343 -11.23 -17.13 11.49
N GLY A 344 -10.26 -17.53 10.66
CA GLY A 344 -10.41 -17.53 9.20
C GLY A 344 -9.79 -16.35 8.48
N ILE A 345 -9.20 -15.35 9.13
CA ILE A 345 -8.41 -14.33 8.44
C ILE A 345 -7.16 -14.96 7.86
N ARG A 346 -6.92 -14.72 6.56
CA ARG A 346 -5.75 -15.28 5.85
C ARG A 346 -5.15 -14.22 4.91
N PRO A 347 -3.81 -14.10 4.85
CA PRO A 347 -3.16 -13.30 3.82
C PRO A 347 -3.42 -13.91 2.45
N ARG A 348 -3.56 -13.08 1.44
CA ARG A 348 -3.61 -13.49 0.03
C ARG A 348 -2.29 -13.12 -0.64
N SER A 349 -2.16 -11.94 -1.23
CA SER A 349 -0.91 -11.47 -1.81
C SER A 349 -0.59 -10.02 -1.45
N ALA A 350 0.65 -9.60 -1.61
CA ALA A 350 1.06 -8.22 -1.43
C ALA A 350 0.81 -7.42 -2.71
N TYR A 351 0.35 -6.16 -2.58
CA TYR A 351 0.14 -5.23 -3.68
C TYR A 351 0.95 -3.94 -3.53
N LEU A 352 1.07 -3.20 -4.64
CA LEU A 352 1.79 -1.92 -4.73
C LEU A 352 0.86 -0.74 -5.04
N LYS A 353 -0.31 -0.95 -5.62
CA LYS A 353 -1.29 0.12 -5.89
C LYS A 353 -1.72 0.81 -4.60
N VAL A 354 -2.07 2.09 -4.69
CA VAL A 354 -2.73 2.85 -3.62
C VAL A 354 -4.22 2.74 -3.84
N ILE A 355 -4.92 2.04 -2.95
CA ILE A 355 -6.33 1.70 -3.11
C ILE A 355 -7.18 2.58 -2.19
N GLY A 356 -8.05 3.42 -2.78
CA GLY A 356 -9.00 4.25 -2.04
C GLY A 356 -10.31 3.55 -1.73
N ASP A 357 -10.86 2.83 -2.69
CA ASP A 357 -12.06 2.01 -2.54
C ASP A 357 -12.08 0.89 -3.58
N PHE A 358 -12.93 -0.12 -3.41
CA PHE A 358 -13.07 -1.20 -4.38
C PHE A 358 -14.44 -1.86 -4.30
N THR A 359 -14.82 -2.54 -5.39
CA THR A 359 -16.09 -3.26 -5.49
C THR A 359 -16.00 -4.39 -6.51
N ARG A 360 -16.97 -5.31 -6.47
CA ARG A 360 -17.27 -6.16 -7.61
C ARG A 360 -18.21 -5.42 -8.56
N TRP A 361 -17.89 -5.39 -9.85
CA TRP A 361 -18.74 -4.86 -10.89
C TRP A 361 -18.71 -5.76 -12.12
N GLN A 362 -19.91 -6.20 -12.56
CA GLN A 362 -20.00 -7.32 -13.50
C GLN A 362 -19.28 -8.55 -12.89
N ASP A 363 -18.45 -9.25 -13.63
CA ASP A 363 -17.67 -10.39 -13.13
C ASP A 363 -16.20 -10.04 -12.86
N GLN A 364 -15.93 -8.80 -12.47
CA GLN A 364 -14.58 -8.27 -12.20
C GLN A 364 -14.50 -7.59 -10.83
N LEU A 365 -13.29 -7.54 -10.28
CA LEU A 365 -12.93 -6.57 -9.24
C LEU A 365 -12.59 -5.23 -9.91
N VAL A 366 -13.01 -4.15 -9.28
CA VAL A 366 -12.64 -2.80 -9.69
C VAL A 366 -12.07 -2.08 -8.47
N PHE A 367 -10.82 -1.70 -8.56
CA PHE A 367 -10.13 -0.90 -7.55
C PHE A 367 -10.05 0.55 -8.01
N GLY A 368 -10.51 1.49 -7.18
CA GLY A 368 -10.25 2.90 -7.34
C GLY A 368 -8.88 3.24 -6.74
N CYS A 369 -7.96 3.72 -7.56
CA CYS A 369 -6.55 3.86 -7.21
C CYS A 369 -6.04 5.28 -7.47
N ASP A 370 -4.98 5.64 -6.74
CA ASP A 370 -4.29 6.91 -6.86
C ASP A 370 -2.88 6.70 -7.39
N ASP A 371 -2.48 7.52 -8.37
CA ASP A 371 -1.16 7.41 -8.96
C ASP A 371 -0.22 8.51 -8.44
N SER A 372 -0.34 9.73 -8.95
CA SER A 372 0.55 10.81 -8.57
C SER A 372 -0.17 12.10 -8.26
N ALA A 373 0.29 12.79 -7.24
CA ALA A 373 -0.18 14.10 -6.84
C ALA A 373 0.49 15.22 -7.65
N GLN A 374 -0.19 16.34 -7.78
CA GLN A 374 0.35 17.57 -8.36
C GLN A 374 1.56 18.09 -7.57
N LYS A 375 1.48 17.99 -6.26
CA LYS A 375 2.53 18.40 -5.34
C LYS A 375 2.76 17.32 -4.31
N GLU A 376 4.01 17.01 -4.11
CA GLU A 376 4.42 16.15 -3.05
C GLU A 376 4.57 16.95 -1.76
N PHE A 377 3.84 16.54 -0.73
CA PHE A 377 3.75 17.31 0.51
C PHE A 377 4.80 16.88 1.54
N LEU A 378 4.90 15.58 1.83
CA LEU A 378 5.76 15.04 2.87
C LEU A 378 7.03 14.38 2.37
N ASN A 379 7.06 13.97 1.11
CA ASN A 379 8.07 13.08 0.57
C ASN A 379 9.04 13.79 -0.39
N LYS A 380 9.74 14.82 0.10
CA LYS A 380 10.64 15.70 -0.67
C LYS A 380 12.11 15.29 -0.59
N ARG A 381 12.42 14.06 -1.03
CA ARG A 381 13.78 13.53 -0.95
C ARG A 381 14.73 14.16 -1.97
N LYS A 382 15.98 14.43 -1.57
CA LYS A 382 17.04 14.84 -2.50
C LYS A 382 17.30 13.81 -3.59
N ALA A 383 17.09 12.52 -3.30
CA ALA A 383 17.24 11.42 -4.25
C ALA A 383 16.34 11.55 -5.50
N LYS A 384 15.23 12.28 -5.43
CA LYS A 384 14.37 12.54 -6.59
C LYS A 384 14.89 13.66 -7.50
N GLY A 385 15.75 14.53 -7.03
CA GLY A 385 16.21 15.72 -7.76
C GLY A 385 15.19 16.85 -7.74
N GLN A 386 15.14 17.61 -8.84
CA GLN A 386 14.28 18.79 -8.98
C GLN A 386 13.02 18.53 -9.78
N ILE A 387 12.48 17.30 -9.72
CA ILE A 387 11.28 16.94 -10.47
C ILE A 387 10.13 17.88 -10.08
N GLU A 388 9.57 18.54 -11.08
CA GLU A 388 8.31 19.27 -10.95
C GLU A 388 7.15 18.26 -10.96
N GLY A 389 6.12 18.52 -10.19
CA GLY A 389 4.91 17.70 -10.20
C GLY A 389 4.20 17.73 -11.57
N PRO A 390 3.26 16.81 -11.81
CA PRO A 390 2.55 16.71 -13.10
C PRO A 390 1.63 17.91 -13.41
N GLY A 391 1.47 18.84 -12.49
CA GLY A 391 0.59 20.00 -12.63
C GLY A 391 -0.89 19.70 -12.34
N GLN A 392 -1.30 18.45 -12.40
CA GLN A 392 -2.61 17.92 -12.02
C GLN A 392 -2.45 16.60 -11.32
N SER A 393 -3.28 16.33 -10.32
CA SER A 393 -3.40 15.02 -9.72
C SER A 393 -4.27 14.13 -10.60
N ASN A 394 -4.01 12.82 -10.58
CA ASN A 394 -4.82 11.85 -11.31
C ASN A 394 -5.05 10.59 -10.50
N SER A 395 -6.24 10.01 -10.71
CA SER A 395 -6.67 8.74 -10.15
C SER A 395 -7.22 7.86 -11.26
N ASN A 396 -7.41 6.57 -10.99
CA ASN A 396 -7.82 5.62 -11.99
C ASN A 396 -8.68 4.49 -11.42
N LEU A 397 -9.31 3.74 -12.33
CA LEU A 397 -9.94 2.46 -12.01
C LEU A 397 -9.08 1.32 -12.58
N TRP A 398 -8.75 0.37 -11.72
CA TRP A 398 -8.09 -0.87 -12.11
C TRP A 398 -9.10 -2.01 -12.15
N PHE A 399 -9.41 -2.49 -13.35
CA PHE A 399 -10.32 -3.60 -13.60
C PHE A 399 -9.52 -4.90 -13.68
N THR A 400 -9.85 -5.87 -12.85
CA THR A 400 -9.07 -7.10 -12.78
C THR A 400 -9.96 -8.32 -12.45
N SER A 401 -9.38 -9.53 -12.50
CA SER A 401 -10.09 -10.75 -12.17
C SER A 401 -10.40 -10.83 -10.67
N LEU A 402 -11.42 -11.63 -10.30
CA LEU A 402 -11.72 -11.94 -8.90
C LEU A 402 -10.58 -12.71 -8.22
N SER A 403 -9.74 -13.40 -9.00
CA SER A 403 -8.56 -14.13 -8.49
C SER A 403 -7.31 -13.27 -8.29
N ARG A 404 -7.26 -12.05 -8.88
CA ARG A 404 -6.06 -11.21 -8.85
C ARG A 404 -5.46 -10.99 -7.44
N PRO A 405 -6.26 -10.88 -6.37
CA PRO A 405 -5.71 -10.78 -5.01
C PRO A 405 -4.87 -11.98 -4.54
N ASP A 406 -4.89 -13.11 -5.24
CA ASP A 406 -4.05 -14.28 -4.93
C ASP A 406 -2.76 -14.37 -5.77
N GLU A 407 -2.61 -13.51 -6.79
CA GLU A 407 -1.64 -13.67 -7.87
C GLU A 407 -0.48 -12.67 -7.84
N LEU A 408 -0.45 -11.72 -6.89
CA LEU A 408 0.55 -10.67 -6.84
C LEU A 408 1.79 -11.04 -6.02
N GLY A 409 2.36 -10.09 -5.29
CA GLY A 409 3.58 -10.29 -4.53
C GLY A 409 3.48 -11.27 -3.36
N PRO A 410 4.60 -11.82 -2.89
CA PRO A 410 4.60 -12.77 -1.79
C PRO A 410 4.08 -12.13 -0.50
N ALA A 411 3.33 -12.92 0.28
CA ALA A 411 2.79 -12.51 1.56
C ALA A 411 3.87 -12.53 2.66
N THR A 412 4.86 -11.67 2.55
CA THR A 412 5.85 -11.44 3.62
C THR A 412 5.41 -10.25 4.45
N ALA A 413 5.34 -10.43 5.77
CA ALA A 413 4.81 -9.42 6.66
C ALA A 413 5.45 -9.46 8.06
N GLU A 414 5.43 -8.34 8.76
CA GLU A 414 6.01 -8.19 10.09
C GLU A 414 5.15 -7.31 10.99
N GLY A 415 5.37 -7.43 12.31
CA GLY A 415 4.72 -6.59 13.30
C GLY A 415 5.15 -6.92 14.70
N ALA A 416 4.64 -6.18 15.67
CA ALA A 416 4.97 -6.39 17.08
C ALA A 416 3.73 -6.34 17.97
N VAL A 417 3.76 -7.11 19.05
CA VAL A 417 2.80 -6.96 20.15
C VAL A 417 3.31 -5.95 21.17
N TRP A 418 4.62 -5.94 21.41
CA TRP A 418 5.31 -4.98 22.26
C TRP A 418 6.56 -4.43 21.55
N ALA A 419 6.79 -3.14 21.62
CA ALA A 419 7.95 -2.47 21.02
C ALA A 419 8.50 -1.39 21.96
N LYS A 420 9.59 -1.71 22.68
CA LYS A 420 10.21 -0.84 23.70
C LYS A 420 9.22 -0.41 24.79
N GLU A 421 8.38 -1.32 25.23
CA GLU A 421 7.31 -1.05 26.20
C GLU A 421 7.61 -1.70 27.55
N THR A 422 7.20 -1.03 28.63
CA THR A 422 7.15 -1.66 29.94
C THR A 422 5.87 -2.47 30.07
N VAL A 423 6.02 -3.79 30.05
CA VAL A 423 4.91 -4.74 30.22
C VAL A 423 4.76 -5.11 31.70
N ARG A 424 3.54 -5.38 32.15
CA ARG A 424 3.27 -5.84 33.50
C ARG A 424 3.35 -7.36 33.60
N ALA A 425 3.78 -7.84 34.79
CA ALA A 425 3.87 -9.26 35.05
C ALA A 425 2.52 -9.95 34.88
N ASN A 426 2.50 -11.05 34.14
CA ASN A 426 1.34 -11.92 33.91
C ASN A 426 0.16 -11.26 33.17
N GLU A 427 0.33 -10.03 32.60
CA GLU A 427 -0.64 -9.45 31.67
C GLU A 427 -0.36 -9.95 30.24
N PRO A 428 -1.37 -10.53 29.56
CA PRO A 428 -1.19 -10.98 28.18
C PRO A 428 -1.13 -9.78 27.23
N SER A 429 -0.37 -9.92 26.14
CA SER A 429 -0.44 -9.00 24.99
C SER A 429 -1.81 -9.08 24.30
N GLU A 430 -2.09 -8.09 23.44
CA GLU A 430 -3.16 -8.26 22.45
C GLU A 430 -2.87 -9.48 21.56
N PRO A 431 -3.90 -10.22 21.10
CA PRO A 431 -3.75 -11.33 20.16
C PRO A 431 -3.13 -10.85 18.85
N PHE A 432 -2.12 -11.57 18.35
CA PHE A 432 -1.49 -11.34 17.06
C PHE A 432 -1.84 -12.48 16.11
N LEU A 433 -2.18 -12.19 14.85
CA LEU A 433 -2.52 -13.21 13.86
C LEU A 433 -1.37 -14.21 13.71
N PHE A 434 -1.67 -15.50 13.81
CA PHE A 434 -0.68 -16.57 13.80
C PHE A 434 -0.85 -17.54 12.63
N SER A 435 -2.06 -17.64 12.10
CA SER A 435 -2.44 -18.50 10.98
C SER A 435 -2.10 -17.86 9.62
N GLY A 436 -2.04 -18.68 8.58
CA GLY A 436 -1.91 -18.23 7.18
C GLY A 436 -0.50 -18.23 6.61
N TRP A 437 0.55 -18.45 7.42
CA TRP A 437 1.94 -18.54 6.95
C TRP A 437 2.59 -19.89 7.32
N PRO A 438 3.31 -20.50 6.38
CA PRO A 438 4.08 -21.72 6.65
C PRO A 438 5.32 -21.45 7.50
N GLN A 439 5.91 -20.27 7.40
CA GLN A 439 7.16 -19.90 8.07
C GLN A 439 6.92 -18.69 8.97
N ARG A 440 7.18 -18.89 10.27
CA ARG A 440 6.89 -17.88 11.31
C ARG A 440 8.03 -17.84 12.32
N MET A 441 8.41 -16.61 12.68
CA MET A 441 9.44 -16.37 13.68
C MET A 441 9.01 -15.24 14.59
N ALA A 442 9.31 -15.35 15.89
CA ALA A 442 9.24 -14.24 16.82
C ALA A 442 10.64 -13.84 17.28
N TRP A 443 10.78 -12.57 17.61
CA TRP A 443 11.96 -11.98 18.21
C TRP A 443 11.59 -11.46 19.59
N VAL A 444 12.33 -11.87 20.63
CA VAL A 444 12.07 -11.48 22.02
C VAL A 444 13.31 -10.82 22.56
N GLN A 445 13.18 -9.58 23.03
CA GLN A 445 14.25 -8.84 23.70
C GLN A 445 13.81 -8.47 25.12
N ASN A 446 14.59 -8.86 26.11
CA ASN A 446 14.42 -8.45 27.49
C ASN A 446 15.41 -7.33 27.84
N LYS A 447 14.94 -6.09 27.93
CA LYS A 447 15.75 -4.91 28.28
C LYS A 447 15.84 -4.69 29.80
N GLY A 448 15.16 -5.53 30.58
CA GLY A 448 15.17 -5.48 32.04
C GLY A 448 16.50 -5.92 32.65
N ARG A 449 16.59 -5.76 33.95
CA ARG A 449 17.82 -6.08 34.76
C ARG A 449 17.82 -7.52 35.25
N GLN A 450 16.80 -8.30 35.02
CA GLN A 450 16.66 -9.69 35.46
C GLN A 450 16.13 -10.54 34.31
N ALA A 451 16.47 -11.83 34.34
CA ALA A 451 15.92 -12.78 33.38
C ALA A 451 14.40 -12.85 33.50
N ALA A 452 13.72 -12.98 32.37
CA ALA A 452 12.27 -13.08 32.28
C ALA A 452 11.88 -14.29 31.41
N THR A 453 10.73 -14.90 31.75
CA THR A 453 10.15 -15.99 30.97
C THR A 453 8.96 -15.48 30.18
N PHE A 454 9.01 -15.67 28.87
CA PHE A 454 7.95 -15.31 27.95
C PHE A 454 7.19 -16.57 27.54
N THR A 455 5.90 -16.61 27.84
CA THR A 455 5.00 -17.71 27.45
C THR A 455 4.20 -17.30 26.23
N PHE A 456 4.35 -18.03 25.15
CA PHE A 456 3.52 -17.93 23.95
C PHE A 456 2.30 -18.84 24.16
N GLU A 457 1.12 -18.26 24.13
CA GLU A 457 -0.17 -18.98 24.17
C GLU A 457 -0.86 -18.84 22.81
N VAL A 458 -1.55 -19.89 22.37
CA VAL A 458 -2.32 -19.88 21.13
C VAL A 458 -3.79 -20.14 21.41
N ASP A 459 -4.63 -19.41 20.69
CA ASP A 459 -6.04 -19.74 20.47
C ASP A 459 -6.13 -20.50 19.15
N ARG A 460 -6.46 -21.80 19.23
CA ARG A 460 -6.43 -22.69 18.06
C ARG A 460 -7.64 -22.54 17.16
N ALA A 461 -8.76 -22.20 17.71
CA ALA A 461 -10.05 -22.17 17.02
C ALA A 461 -10.61 -20.75 16.83
N GLY A 462 -9.97 -19.74 17.41
CA GLY A 462 -10.49 -18.37 17.43
C GLY A 462 -11.72 -18.22 18.33
N ASP A 463 -11.80 -19.03 19.40
CA ASP A 463 -12.92 -19.06 20.34
C ASP A 463 -12.56 -18.47 21.72
N GLY A 464 -11.39 -17.84 21.83
CA GLY A 464 -10.89 -17.26 23.07
C GLY A 464 -10.31 -18.28 24.06
N GLN A 465 -10.16 -19.56 23.66
CA GLN A 465 -9.57 -20.60 24.51
C GLN A 465 -8.05 -20.67 24.29
N TRP A 466 -7.30 -20.17 25.25
CA TRP A 466 -5.85 -20.05 25.17
C TRP A 466 -5.15 -21.26 25.78
N THR A 467 -4.16 -21.80 25.05
CA THR A 467 -3.31 -22.89 25.50
C THR A 467 -1.85 -22.53 25.35
N SER A 468 -1.01 -22.90 26.34
CA SER A 468 0.43 -22.65 26.25
C SER A 468 1.03 -23.46 25.09
N LEU A 469 1.77 -22.75 24.22
CA LEU A 469 2.47 -23.34 23.08
C LEU A 469 3.95 -23.53 23.38
N LYS A 470 4.59 -22.48 23.89
CA LYS A 470 6.05 -22.41 24.06
C LYS A 470 6.43 -21.47 25.19
N GLN A 471 7.48 -21.79 25.94
CA GLN A 471 8.06 -20.91 26.94
C GLN A 471 9.51 -20.63 26.58
N VAL A 472 9.93 -19.38 26.68
CA VAL A 472 11.29 -18.93 26.39
C VAL A 472 11.80 -18.05 27.53
N ARG A 473 12.92 -18.49 28.15
CA ARG A 473 13.63 -17.68 29.14
C ARG A 473 14.64 -16.79 28.45
N VAL A 474 14.59 -15.50 28.70
CA VAL A 474 15.51 -14.50 28.13
C VAL A 474 16.24 -13.80 29.29
N GLU A 475 17.57 -13.88 29.27
CA GLU A 475 18.40 -13.26 30.30
C GLU A 475 18.36 -11.72 30.22
N ALA A 476 18.79 -11.07 31.28
CA ALA A 476 18.81 -9.60 31.38
C ALA A 476 19.62 -8.98 30.24
N GLY A 477 19.03 -8.04 29.49
CA GLY A 477 19.67 -7.37 28.37
C GLY A 477 19.90 -8.25 27.14
N GLN A 478 19.35 -9.47 27.10
CA GLN A 478 19.53 -10.41 25.98
C GLN A 478 18.31 -10.45 25.07
N SER A 479 18.51 -11.05 23.89
CA SER A 479 17.46 -11.33 22.91
C SER A 479 17.54 -12.76 22.41
N VAL A 480 16.41 -13.29 21.95
CA VAL A 480 16.27 -14.66 21.42
C VAL A 480 15.36 -14.66 20.20
N ALA A 481 15.77 -15.39 19.16
CA ALA A 481 14.91 -15.75 18.03
C ALA A 481 14.10 -17.01 18.38
N VAL A 482 12.81 -16.98 18.12
CA VAL A 482 11.87 -18.05 18.43
C VAL A 482 11.20 -18.53 17.14
N PRO A 483 11.76 -19.54 16.43
CA PRO A 483 11.11 -20.11 15.27
C PRO A 483 9.91 -20.96 15.69
N PHE A 484 8.87 -20.96 14.83
CA PHE A 484 7.73 -21.83 14.95
C PHE A 484 7.69 -22.83 13.79
N THR A 485 7.36 -24.07 14.10
CA THR A 485 7.21 -25.14 13.11
C THR A 485 5.81 -25.13 12.50
N SER A 486 5.61 -25.85 11.40
CA SER A 486 4.29 -26.02 10.78
C SER A 486 3.28 -26.78 11.66
N GLU A 487 3.76 -27.55 12.66
CA GLU A 487 2.93 -28.28 13.61
C GLU A 487 2.41 -27.38 14.75
N GLU A 488 3.06 -26.24 15.00
CA GLU A 488 2.69 -25.28 16.00
C GLU A 488 1.58 -24.36 15.45
N ARG A 489 0.32 -24.81 15.52
CA ARG A 489 -0.84 -24.16 14.87
C ARG A 489 -1.71 -23.40 15.86
N GLY A 490 -2.34 -22.34 15.36
CA GLY A 490 -3.35 -21.53 16.04
C GLY A 490 -3.84 -20.42 15.10
N GLU A 491 -5.01 -19.87 15.37
CA GLU A 491 -5.50 -18.66 14.69
C GLU A 491 -4.74 -17.45 15.22
N TRP A 492 -4.63 -17.36 16.54
CA TRP A 492 -4.00 -16.24 17.22
C TRP A 492 -2.91 -16.71 18.17
N VAL A 493 -1.91 -15.86 18.39
CA VAL A 493 -0.89 -16.00 19.42
C VAL A 493 -0.91 -14.76 20.32
N ARG A 494 -0.73 -14.95 21.63
CA ARG A 494 -0.45 -13.89 22.59
C ARG A 494 0.76 -14.23 23.43
N VAL A 495 1.37 -13.22 24.03
CA VAL A 495 2.58 -13.39 24.83
C VAL A 495 2.32 -12.90 26.25
N ILE A 496 2.82 -13.64 27.22
CA ILE A 496 2.77 -13.29 28.64
C ILE A 496 4.20 -13.28 29.19
N CYS A 497 4.58 -12.22 29.89
CA CYS A 497 5.84 -12.14 30.60
C CYS A 497 5.65 -12.39 32.10
N ASP A 498 6.47 -13.24 32.72
CA ASP A 498 6.38 -13.59 34.14
C ASP A 498 6.72 -12.44 35.10
N ARG A 499 7.21 -11.30 34.58
CA ARG A 499 7.57 -10.12 35.36
C ARG A 499 7.39 -8.81 34.65
N THR A 500 7.30 -7.74 35.40
CA THR A 500 7.31 -6.37 34.86
C THR A 500 8.71 -6.04 34.34
N THR A 501 8.80 -5.76 33.04
CA THR A 501 10.09 -5.46 32.38
C THR A 501 9.86 -4.63 31.13
N GLU A 502 10.87 -3.89 30.69
CA GLU A 502 10.90 -3.30 29.34
C GLU A 502 11.29 -4.37 28.34
N THR A 503 10.48 -4.51 27.28
CA THR A 503 10.65 -5.57 26.29
C THR A 503 10.19 -5.17 24.91
N THR A 504 10.70 -5.87 23.90
CA THR A 504 10.17 -5.92 22.54
C THR A 504 9.85 -7.37 22.19
N VAL A 505 8.64 -7.61 21.64
CA VAL A 505 8.27 -8.89 21.02
C VAL A 505 7.66 -8.60 19.67
N SER A 506 8.35 -9.02 18.62
CA SER A 506 7.94 -8.84 17.22
C SER A 506 7.88 -10.17 16.49
N PHE A 507 7.15 -10.19 15.37
CA PHE A 507 6.93 -11.36 14.53
C PHE A 507 7.29 -11.01 13.09
N ASN A 508 7.94 -11.98 12.40
CA ASN A 508 8.20 -11.94 10.97
C ASN A 508 7.66 -13.23 10.36
N TYR A 509 6.80 -13.09 9.36
CA TYR A 509 6.13 -14.19 8.69
C TYR A 509 6.39 -14.16 7.18
N THR A 510 6.61 -15.31 6.59
CA THR A 510 6.82 -15.41 5.15
C THR A 510 6.33 -16.74 4.59
N SER A 511 6.12 -16.75 3.29
CA SER A 511 5.95 -17.94 2.46
C SER A 511 7.14 -18.03 1.50
N ASP A 512 7.40 -19.21 0.95
CA ASP A 512 8.38 -19.34 -0.12
C ASP A 512 8.00 -18.44 -1.29
N ASP A 513 8.94 -17.67 -1.79
CA ASP A 513 8.75 -16.87 -2.99
C ASP A 513 8.82 -17.78 -4.22
N LYS A 514 7.65 -18.13 -4.77
CA LYS A 514 7.51 -19.02 -5.92
C LYS A 514 7.75 -18.35 -7.26
N ARG A 515 7.97 -17.02 -7.27
CA ARG A 515 8.26 -16.30 -8.51
C ARG A 515 9.57 -16.83 -9.13
N PRO A 516 9.67 -16.88 -10.46
CA PRO A 516 10.93 -17.21 -11.11
C PRO A 516 11.97 -16.10 -10.89
N THR A 517 13.24 -16.38 -11.12
CA THR A 517 14.29 -15.35 -11.22
C THR A 517 14.30 -14.64 -12.57
N GLY A 518 13.53 -15.13 -13.54
CA GLY A 518 13.32 -14.51 -14.84
C GLY A 518 12.01 -13.70 -14.88
N TYR A 519 11.84 -12.91 -15.91
CA TYR A 519 10.70 -12.01 -16.11
C TYR A 519 9.64 -12.62 -17.05
N ASP A 520 8.40 -12.13 -16.93
CA ASP A 520 7.30 -12.49 -17.81
C ASP A 520 7.46 -11.86 -19.21
N ALA A 521 6.84 -12.48 -20.21
CA ALA A 521 6.87 -12.04 -21.61
C ALA A 521 6.31 -10.60 -21.82
N MET A 522 5.49 -10.09 -20.91
CA MET A 522 5.00 -8.70 -20.97
C MET A 522 6.12 -7.66 -20.94
N PHE A 523 7.30 -7.99 -20.43
CA PHE A 523 8.47 -7.12 -20.42
C PHE A 523 9.37 -7.25 -21.66
N CYS A 524 9.03 -8.11 -22.61
CA CYS A 524 9.74 -8.19 -23.88
C CYS A 524 9.71 -6.84 -24.59
N GLY A 525 10.88 -6.39 -25.06
CA GLY A 525 11.05 -5.04 -25.64
C GLY A 525 11.67 -4.03 -24.69
N LEU A 526 11.73 -4.28 -23.37
CA LEU A 526 12.64 -3.56 -22.50
C LEU A 526 14.08 -3.95 -22.86
N THR A 527 14.96 -2.95 -22.97
CA THR A 527 16.33 -3.15 -23.39
C THR A 527 17.14 -3.88 -22.31
N PRO A 528 17.81 -5.01 -22.62
CA PRO A 528 18.75 -5.63 -21.69
C PRO A 528 19.87 -4.65 -21.30
N VAL A 529 20.28 -4.68 -20.02
CA VAL A 529 21.28 -3.72 -19.50
C VAL A 529 22.63 -3.77 -20.22
N GLU A 530 22.99 -4.94 -20.78
CA GLU A 530 24.22 -5.17 -21.53
C GLU A 530 24.16 -4.61 -22.97
N SER A 531 22.98 -4.21 -23.44
CA SER A 531 22.82 -3.72 -24.82
C SER A 531 23.58 -2.40 -25.03
N SER A 532 24.31 -2.32 -26.14
CA SER A 532 24.95 -1.08 -26.56
C SER A 532 23.98 -0.04 -27.16
N THR A 533 22.74 -0.46 -27.48
CA THR A 533 21.73 0.40 -28.09
C THR A 533 20.43 0.35 -27.29
N THR A 534 19.87 1.51 -27.00
CA THR A 534 18.56 1.63 -26.35
C THR A 534 17.85 2.93 -26.76
N THR A 535 16.53 2.89 -26.79
CA THR A 535 15.68 4.07 -26.90
C THR A 535 15.16 4.42 -25.52
N GLY A 536 15.53 5.59 -25.01
CA GLY A 536 15.20 6.06 -23.68
C GLY A 536 14.59 7.44 -23.69
N GLY A 537 14.66 8.13 -22.58
CA GLY A 537 14.23 9.52 -22.45
C GLY A 537 13.78 9.87 -21.05
N LEU A 538 13.51 11.17 -20.85
CA LEU A 538 13.00 11.74 -19.61
C LEU A 538 11.47 11.89 -19.68
N LEU A 539 10.76 11.41 -18.66
CA LEU A 539 9.29 11.41 -18.58
C LEU A 539 8.78 12.61 -17.78
N TYR A 540 7.77 13.31 -18.33
CA TYR A 540 7.09 14.43 -17.70
C TYR A 540 5.57 14.31 -17.81
N GLY A 541 4.86 14.21 -16.68
CA GLY A 541 3.41 14.36 -16.64
C GLY A 541 3.02 15.82 -16.85
N LEU A 542 2.15 16.11 -17.83
CA LEU A 542 1.70 17.46 -18.16
C LEU A 542 0.42 17.81 -17.40
N GLY A 543 0.43 18.96 -16.73
CA GLY A 543 -0.71 19.54 -16.08
C GLY A 543 -1.44 20.60 -16.92
N ASN A 544 -2.27 21.42 -16.27
CA ASN A 544 -2.97 22.56 -16.86
C ASN A 544 -3.77 22.21 -18.14
N ASP A 545 -4.64 21.21 -18.05
CA ASP A 545 -5.51 20.69 -19.12
C ASP A 545 -4.82 19.98 -20.30
N ARG A 546 -3.51 19.92 -20.36
CA ARG A 546 -2.79 19.15 -21.42
C ARG A 546 -3.00 17.65 -21.26
N ARG A 547 -3.03 17.12 -20.04
CA ARG A 547 -3.38 15.71 -19.68
C ARG A 547 -2.67 14.65 -20.52
N ALA A 548 -1.43 14.95 -20.94
CA ALA A 548 -0.56 14.08 -21.71
C ALA A 548 0.70 13.74 -20.93
N LEU A 549 1.37 12.66 -21.30
CA LEU A 549 2.72 12.35 -20.82
C LEU A 549 3.74 12.89 -21.80
N GLY A 550 4.64 13.76 -21.37
CA GLY A 550 5.78 14.23 -22.16
C GLY A 550 6.93 13.24 -22.08
N LEU A 551 7.61 13.04 -23.20
CA LEU A 551 8.84 12.27 -23.32
C LEU A 551 9.88 13.09 -24.11
N LEU A 552 10.95 13.50 -23.43
CA LEU A 552 12.14 13.97 -24.11
C LEU A 552 12.98 12.75 -24.48
N ALA A 553 12.74 12.24 -25.70
CA ALA A 553 13.31 10.99 -26.15
C ALA A 553 14.80 11.12 -26.48
N ASN A 554 15.57 10.10 -26.16
CA ASN A 554 16.97 9.96 -26.55
C ASN A 554 17.26 8.56 -27.10
N ARG A 555 18.35 8.43 -27.81
CA ARG A 555 18.87 7.15 -28.26
C ARG A 555 20.32 7.02 -27.81
N THR A 556 20.64 5.90 -27.19
CA THR A 556 22.02 5.53 -26.91
C THR A 556 22.48 4.52 -27.94
N THR A 557 23.68 4.73 -28.50
CA THR A 557 24.35 3.77 -29.38
C THR A 557 25.82 3.77 -28.99
N ASP A 558 26.37 2.58 -28.69
CA ASP A 558 27.77 2.39 -28.29
C ASP A 558 28.19 3.31 -27.12
N GLY A 559 27.32 3.52 -26.15
CA GLY A 559 27.55 4.34 -24.96
C GLY A 559 27.40 5.86 -25.17
N GLN A 560 27.12 6.30 -26.39
CA GLN A 560 26.86 7.72 -26.71
C GLN A 560 25.34 7.97 -26.77
N THR A 561 24.84 8.89 -25.95
CA THR A 561 23.43 9.28 -25.91
C THR A 561 23.21 10.58 -26.67
N ALA A 562 22.27 10.56 -27.63
CA ALA A 562 21.83 11.72 -28.40
C ALA A 562 20.31 11.92 -28.20
N GLU A 563 19.92 13.19 -28.04
CA GLU A 563 18.49 13.56 -27.99
C GLU A 563 17.88 13.40 -29.39
N VAL A 564 16.67 12.82 -29.43
CA VAL A 564 15.92 12.52 -30.67
C VAL A 564 14.85 13.56 -30.92
N GLY A 565 14.18 14.02 -29.85
CA GLY A 565 13.11 15.01 -29.92
C GLY A 565 12.15 14.91 -28.77
N TYR A 566 11.16 15.79 -28.74
CA TYR A 566 10.11 15.81 -27.76
C TYR A 566 8.83 15.15 -28.32
N TYR A 567 8.20 14.29 -27.50
CA TYR A 567 7.00 13.54 -27.83
C TYR A 567 5.97 13.67 -26.73
N GLU A 568 4.69 13.54 -27.08
CA GLU A 568 3.59 13.47 -26.11
C GLU A 568 2.75 12.23 -26.35
N MET A 569 2.35 11.56 -25.26
CA MET A 569 1.44 10.42 -25.26
C MET A 569 0.11 10.82 -24.62
N GLY A 570 -0.99 10.64 -25.36
CA GLY A 570 -2.35 10.89 -24.88
C GLY A 570 -3.04 9.63 -24.35
N ASP A 571 -4.33 9.74 -24.11
CA ASP A 571 -5.19 8.69 -23.55
C ASP A 571 -5.45 7.49 -24.49
N ARG A 572 -5.06 7.63 -25.77
CA ARG A 572 -5.10 6.53 -26.76
C ARG A 572 -3.77 5.82 -26.92
N LEU A 573 -2.80 6.15 -26.09
CA LEU A 573 -1.44 5.60 -26.11
C LEU A 573 -0.69 5.85 -27.45
N GLU A 574 -1.02 6.93 -28.13
CA GLU A 574 -0.31 7.37 -29.32
C GLU A 574 0.82 8.30 -28.92
N LEU A 575 2.06 7.89 -29.20
CA LEU A 575 3.28 8.67 -28.93
C LEU A 575 3.59 9.56 -30.16
N VAL A 576 3.26 10.85 -30.05
CA VAL A 576 3.31 11.82 -31.16
C VAL A 576 4.42 12.83 -30.96
N ARG A 577 5.29 12.98 -31.97
CA ARG A 577 6.33 14.02 -31.99
C ARG A 577 5.72 15.42 -31.95
N LYS A 578 6.31 16.30 -31.14
CA LYS A 578 5.90 17.70 -31.00
C LYS A 578 7.09 18.64 -31.25
N GLU A 579 6.83 19.68 -31.99
CA GLU A 579 7.78 20.78 -32.16
C GLU A 579 7.53 21.84 -31.07
N ASP A 580 7.97 21.52 -29.84
CA ASP A 580 7.83 22.37 -28.66
C ASP A 580 9.20 22.48 -27.93
N PRO A 581 10.05 23.37 -28.39
CA PRO A 581 11.41 23.54 -27.85
C PRO A 581 11.40 24.12 -26.41
N GLU A 582 10.36 24.84 -26.02
CA GLU A 582 10.22 25.40 -24.69
C GLU A 582 9.98 24.29 -23.68
N THR A 583 9.00 23.42 -23.93
CA THR A 583 8.72 22.23 -23.07
C THR A 583 9.90 21.27 -23.10
N ALA A 584 10.55 21.04 -24.24
CA ALA A 584 11.73 20.19 -24.31
C ALA A 584 12.87 20.70 -23.42
N THR A 585 13.10 22.01 -23.39
CA THR A 585 14.12 22.65 -22.53
C THR A 585 13.74 22.52 -21.05
N PHE A 586 12.47 22.77 -20.72
CA PHE A 586 11.97 22.61 -19.36
C PHE A 586 12.16 21.16 -18.86
N VAL A 587 11.79 20.16 -19.65
CA VAL A 587 11.98 18.75 -19.28
C VAL A 587 13.46 18.42 -19.07
N ARG A 588 14.32 18.87 -19.97
CA ARG A 588 15.78 18.65 -19.88
C ARG A 588 16.36 19.21 -18.58
N GLU A 589 15.91 20.36 -18.14
CA GLU A 589 16.41 21.03 -16.94
C GLU A 589 15.78 20.49 -15.66
N LYS A 590 14.46 20.34 -15.65
CA LYS A 590 13.70 19.99 -14.44
C LYS A 590 13.54 18.49 -14.17
N PHE A 591 13.75 17.65 -15.19
CA PHE A 591 13.65 16.20 -15.08
C PHE A 591 14.99 15.50 -15.30
N ALA A 592 16.09 16.23 -15.29
CA ALA A 592 17.42 15.64 -15.30
C ALA A 592 17.56 14.56 -14.23
N ILE A 593 18.24 13.46 -14.56
CA ILE A 593 18.52 12.39 -13.61
C ILE A 593 19.58 12.88 -12.61
N PRO A 594 19.27 12.90 -11.30
CA PRO A 594 20.24 13.36 -10.31
C PRO A 594 21.45 12.41 -10.26
N GLN A 595 22.63 12.98 -10.11
CA GLN A 595 23.87 12.23 -9.93
C GLN A 595 24.20 12.06 -8.45
N GLN A 596 25.02 11.06 -8.12
CA GLN A 596 25.52 10.81 -6.77
C GLN A 596 24.43 10.59 -5.71
N VAL A 597 23.27 10.05 -6.13
CA VAL A 597 22.18 9.66 -5.22
C VAL A 597 22.60 8.47 -4.34
N VAL A 598 23.39 7.57 -4.90
CA VAL A 598 23.96 6.40 -4.25
C VAL A 598 25.46 6.31 -4.51
N SER A 599 26.18 5.60 -3.66
CA SER A 599 27.59 5.24 -3.87
C SER A 599 27.72 3.72 -4.00
N ILE A 600 28.21 3.23 -5.14
CA ILE A 600 28.43 1.80 -5.33
C ILE A 600 29.83 1.44 -4.87
N GLU A 601 29.93 0.86 -3.66
CA GLU A 601 31.17 0.41 -3.06
C GLU A 601 31.51 -1.04 -3.43
N ALA A 602 32.65 -1.56 -3.00
CA ALA A 602 33.07 -2.92 -3.31
C ALA A 602 32.13 -4.00 -2.72
N GLY A 603 31.53 -3.73 -1.55
CA GLY A 603 30.68 -4.65 -0.83
C GLY A 603 29.18 -4.43 -1.01
N SER A 604 28.74 -3.22 -1.31
CA SER A 604 27.32 -2.86 -1.30
C SER A 604 27.05 -1.51 -1.93
N VAL A 605 25.77 -1.22 -2.18
CA VAL A 605 25.32 0.13 -2.49
C VAL A 605 25.11 0.88 -1.18
N LEU A 606 25.76 2.03 -1.01
CA LEU A 606 25.54 2.94 0.09
C LEU A 606 24.51 4.00 -0.29
N VAL A 607 23.47 4.14 0.52
CA VAL A 607 22.49 5.22 0.48
C VAL A 607 22.64 6.04 1.75
N VAL A 608 22.70 7.37 1.61
CA VAL A 608 22.66 8.30 2.75
C VAL A 608 21.36 9.09 2.62
N ASP A 609 20.47 8.95 3.60
CA ASP A 609 19.19 9.63 3.58
C ASP A 609 19.34 11.13 3.96
N ASP A 610 18.25 11.90 3.83
CA ASP A 610 18.27 13.34 4.07
C ASP A 610 18.56 13.72 5.54
N ALA A 611 18.37 12.77 6.46
CA ALA A 611 18.76 12.89 7.88
C ALA A 611 20.21 12.48 8.15
N GLY A 612 20.94 12.03 7.12
CA GLY A 612 22.32 11.57 7.23
C GLY A 612 22.47 10.12 7.74
N ARG A 613 21.37 9.36 7.88
CA ARG A 613 21.44 7.93 8.21
C ARG A 613 21.96 7.15 7.01
N ARG A 614 22.74 6.11 7.30
CA ARG A 614 23.42 5.30 6.28
C ARG A 614 22.74 3.94 6.17
N TRP A 615 22.47 3.50 4.95
CA TRP A 615 21.79 2.25 4.62
C TRP A 615 22.55 1.54 3.51
N ARG A 616 22.64 0.21 3.57
CA ARG A 616 23.34 -0.57 2.56
C ARG A 616 22.40 -1.56 1.89
N LEU A 617 22.46 -1.56 0.55
CA LEU A 617 21.65 -2.43 -0.29
C LEU A 617 22.55 -3.44 -1.02
N PRO A 618 22.01 -4.62 -1.40
CA PRO A 618 22.73 -5.60 -2.18
C PRO A 618 23.20 -5.06 -3.53
N LEU A 619 24.31 -5.58 -3.99
CA LEU A 619 24.79 -5.41 -5.35
C LEU A 619 24.02 -6.33 -6.30
N GLY A 620 23.71 -5.84 -7.48
CA GLY A 620 23.28 -6.62 -8.63
C GLY A 620 24.44 -6.90 -9.59
N GLN A 621 24.16 -6.96 -10.90
CA GLN A 621 25.18 -7.16 -11.93
C GLN A 621 26.08 -5.94 -12.07
N ASP A 622 27.39 -6.14 -12.20
CA ASP A 622 28.39 -5.07 -12.29
C ASP A 622 28.19 -4.13 -13.49
N VAL A 623 27.51 -4.58 -14.53
CA VAL A 623 27.17 -3.75 -15.70
C VAL A 623 26.32 -2.52 -15.36
N TYR A 624 25.58 -2.54 -14.26
CA TYR A 624 24.81 -1.38 -13.78
C TYR A 624 25.68 -0.28 -13.15
N ARG A 625 26.88 -0.63 -12.64
CA ARG A 625 27.75 0.32 -11.92
C ARG A 625 28.07 1.55 -12.74
N PRO A 626 28.65 1.46 -13.97
CA PRO A 626 29.00 2.66 -14.73
C PRO A 626 27.77 3.48 -15.13
N LEU A 627 26.61 2.86 -15.37
CA LEU A 627 25.37 3.56 -15.71
C LEU A 627 24.84 4.36 -14.53
N THR A 628 24.93 3.80 -13.32
CA THR A 628 24.53 4.45 -12.07
C THR A 628 25.48 5.61 -11.72
N ASP A 629 26.80 5.36 -11.78
CA ASP A 629 27.82 6.37 -11.44
C ASP A 629 27.76 7.58 -12.39
N GLN A 630 27.37 7.37 -13.65
CA GLN A 630 27.21 8.43 -14.67
C GLN A 630 25.83 9.10 -14.63
N GLY A 631 24.93 8.71 -13.73
CA GLY A 631 23.58 9.26 -13.64
C GLY A 631 22.72 8.99 -14.88
N GLN A 632 22.90 7.82 -15.52
CA GLN A 632 22.13 7.43 -16.70
C GLN A 632 20.81 6.73 -16.34
N LEU A 633 20.65 6.28 -15.09
CA LEU A 633 19.45 5.58 -14.59
C LEU A 633 18.84 6.36 -13.43
N ARG A 634 17.55 6.58 -13.48
CA ARG A 634 16.82 7.22 -12.38
C ARG A 634 16.75 6.30 -11.17
N ILE A 635 17.17 6.80 -10.03
CA ILE A 635 17.22 6.03 -8.79
C ILE A 635 15.90 6.12 -8.01
N CYS A 636 15.27 7.30 -7.95
CA CYS A 636 14.09 7.50 -7.11
C CYS A 636 13.07 8.39 -7.79
N ARG A 637 11.79 7.99 -7.73
CA ARG A 637 10.65 8.79 -8.18
C ARG A 637 9.35 8.32 -7.54
N GLU A 638 8.44 9.24 -7.25
CA GLU A 638 7.08 8.92 -6.87
C GLU A 638 6.31 8.37 -8.08
N VAL A 639 5.62 7.25 -7.89
CA VAL A 639 4.81 6.56 -8.91
C VAL A 639 3.40 6.21 -8.43
N ALA A 640 3.15 6.43 -7.15
CA ALA A 640 1.84 6.40 -6.52
C ALA A 640 1.88 7.42 -5.39
N THR A 641 0.74 7.97 -4.99
CA THR A 641 0.69 9.01 -3.96
C THR A 641 1.43 8.56 -2.69
N GLU A 642 2.39 9.37 -2.24
CA GLU A 642 3.24 9.17 -1.07
C GLU A 642 4.10 7.89 -1.07
N ARG A 643 4.24 7.23 -2.22
CA ARG A 643 5.08 6.03 -2.37
C ARG A 643 6.09 6.25 -3.48
N ASP A 644 7.38 6.19 -3.12
CA ASP A 644 8.44 6.23 -4.10
C ASP A 644 8.78 4.82 -4.59
N LEU A 645 9.08 4.72 -5.87
CA LEU A 645 9.80 3.61 -6.44
C LEU A 645 11.28 3.97 -6.47
N PHE A 646 12.11 3.10 -5.90
CA PHE A 646 13.56 3.23 -5.88
C PHE A 646 14.16 2.13 -6.74
N SER A 647 15.02 2.47 -7.71
CA SER A 647 15.62 1.53 -8.64
C SER A 647 17.15 1.60 -8.56
N CYS A 648 17.79 0.51 -8.19
CA CYS A 648 19.25 0.49 -8.10
C CYS A 648 19.81 -0.90 -8.40
N MET A 649 20.87 -0.98 -9.20
CA MET A 649 21.60 -2.22 -9.55
C MET A 649 20.67 -3.31 -10.10
N GLY A 650 19.62 -2.92 -10.85
CA GLY A 650 18.64 -3.84 -11.42
C GLY A 650 17.58 -4.35 -10.47
N THR A 651 17.42 -3.75 -9.30
CA THR A 651 16.36 -4.09 -8.35
C THR A 651 15.46 -2.88 -8.11
N PHE A 652 14.15 -3.10 -8.20
CA PHE A 652 13.14 -2.16 -7.75
C PHE A 652 12.82 -2.39 -6.27
N TYR A 653 12.69 -1.29 -5.54
CA TYR A 653 12.31 -1.24 -4.13
C TYR A 653 11.11 -0.34 -3.94
N GLU A 654 10.17 -0.76 -3.11
CA GLU A 654 9.18 0.14 -2.52
C GLU A 654 9.87 0.97 -1.43
N LEU A 655 9.74 2.28 -1.51
CA LEU A 655 10.31 3.22 -0.56
C LEU A 655 9.18 4.04 0.08
N PRO A 656 8.85 3.78 1.36
CA PRO A 656 7.82 4.48 2.09
C PRO A 656 8.05 5.98 2.23
N ALA A 657 7.00 6.72 2.58
CA ALA A 657 7.05 8.15 2.87
C ALA A 657 8.06 8.47 3.99
N GLU A 658 8.58 9.70 4.00
CA GLU A 658 9.60 10.12 4.98
C GLU A 658 9.07 10.10 6.41
N ASN A 659 7.80 10.50 6.61
CA ASN A 659 7.15 10.46 7.93
C ASN A 659 6.79 9.04 8.41
N ALA A 660 6.89 8.05 7.51
CA ALA A 660 6.78 6.62 7.82
C ALA A 660 8.17 5.94 7.96
N ASP A 661 9.20 6.72 8.26
CA ASP A 661 10.61 6.37 8.44
C ASP A 661 11.37 5.95 7.16
N GLY A 662 10.76 6.09 6.00
CA GLY A 662 11.41 6.06 4.70
C GLY A 662 12.31 4.85 4.44
N TYR A 663 13.63 5.09 4.30
CA TYR A 663 14.60 4.03 3.99
C TYR A 663 14.65 2.91 5.03
N ALA A 664 14.36 3.20 6.31
CA ALA A 664 14.31 2.17 7.35
C ALA A 664 13.24 1.10 7.07
N LYS A 665 12.24 1.43 6.27
CA LYS A 665 11.08 0.59 5.95
C LYS A 665 11.01 0.11 4.50
N MET A 666 12.02 0.40 3.68
CA MET A 666 12.05 -0.04 2.29
C MET A 666 12.08 -1.56 2.17
N ARG A 667 11.55 -2.07 1.05
CA ARG A 667 11.60 -3.50 0.71
C ARG A 667 11.88 -3.71 -0.79
N PRO A 668 12.59 -4.76 -1.19
CA PRO A 668 12.74 -5.13 -2.59
C PRO A 668 11.42 -5.67 -3.15
N VAL A 669 11.16 -5.37 -4.41
CA VAL A 669 9.99 -5.83 -5.16
C VAL A 669 10.39 -6.90 -6.18
N ALA A 670 11.33 -6.57 -7.07
CA ALA A 670 11.77 -7.44 -8.15
C ALA A 670 13.20 -7.09 -8.60
N THR A 671 13.93 -8.10 -9.07
CA THR A 671 15.22 -7.91 -9.74
C THR A 671 15.09 -8.24 -11.22
N HIS A 672 15.65 -7.40 -12.09
CA HIS A 672 15.51 -7.46 -13.53
C HIS A 672 16.83 -7.19 -14.27
N PRO A 673 16.98 -7.65 -15.53
CA PRO A 673 18.19 -7.43 -16.34
C PRO A 673 18.10 -6.22 -17.28
N PHE A 674 17.15 -5.28 -17.06
CA PHE A 674 16.85 -4.22 -18.03
C PHE A 674 17.55 -2.89 -17.74
N ARG A 675 17.83 -2.13 -18.81
CA ARG A 675 18.36 -0.76 -18.76
C ARG A 675 17.22 0.26 -18.71
N ILE A 676 16.51 0.34 -17.58
CA ILE A 676 15.41 1.31 -17.38
C ILE A 676 16.02 2.67 -17.06
N GLN A 677 15.86 3.64 -17.98
CA GLN A 677 16.46 4.96 -17.82
C GLN A 677 15.62 5.87 -16.91
N ASP A 678 14.32 5.95 -17.13
CA ASP A 678 13.38 6.74 -16.36
C ASP A 678 12.05 6.00 -16.23
N TYR A 679 11.25 6.37 -15.24
CA TYR A 679 9.92 5.82 -15.02
C TYR A 679 9.01 6.88 -14.39
N ALA A 680 7.70 6.77 -14.68
CA ALA A 680 6.68 7.69 -14.15
C ALA A 680 5.32 7.00 -14.12
N SER A 681 4.39 7.52 -13.33
CA SER A 681 2.97 7.16 -13.44
C SER A 681 2.24 8.05 -14.43
N TYR A 682 1.29 7.49 -15.15
CA TYR A 682 0.43 8.20 -16.09
C TYR A 682 -0.91 7.48 -16.27
N ARG A 683 -2.01 8.13 -15.92
CA ARG A 683 -3.38 7.60 -16.09
C ARG A 683 -3.60 6.20 -15.48
N GLY A 684 -3.00 5.90 -14.34
CA GLY A 684 -3.06 4.60 -13.70
C GLY A 684 -1.99 3.61 -14.14
N MET A 685 -1.21 3.94 -15.13
CA MET A 685 -0.13 3.10 -15.64
C MET A 685 1.22 3.51 -15.05
N LEU A 686 2.09 2.54 -14.85
CA LEU A 686 3.52 2.71 -14.76
C LEU A 686 4.10 2.75 -16.18
N VAL A 687 4.89 3.78 -16.48
CA VAL A 687 5.55 3.96 -17.78
C VAL A 687 7.06 3.88 -17.57
N LEU A 688 7.73 3.05 -18.37
CA LEU A 688 9.18 2.84 -18.31
C LEU A 688 9.82 3.26 -19.64
N THR A 689 10.99 3.91 -19.59
CA THR A 689 11.85 4.14 -20.74
C THR A 689 13.06 3.21 -20.72
N GLY A 690 13.71 3.01 -21.85
CA GLY A 690 14.76 1.99 -22.06
C GLY A 690 14.19 0.81 -22.84
N VAL A 691 13.75 1.07 -24.08
CA VAL A 691 13.06 0.11 -24.95
C VAL A 691 13.88 -0.13 -26.23
N THR A 692 13.84 -1.36 -26.72
CA THR A 692 14.29 -1.72 -28.07
C THR A 692 13.03 -1.91 -28.94
N PRO A 693 12.63 -0.90 -29.74
CA PRO A 693 11.33 -0.90 -30.44
C PRO A 693 11.11 -2.12 -31.33
N GLU A 694 12.17 -2.59 -31.99
CA GLU A 694 12.13 -3.73 -32.91
C GLU A 694 11.78 -5.04 -32.19
N GLU A 695 12.24 -5.21 -30.96
CA GLU A 695 11.96 -6.40 -30.13
C GLU A 695 10.58 -6.34 -29.48
N GLY A 696 10.07 -5.14 -29.21
CA GLY A 696 8.78 -4.92 -28.57
C GLY A 696 7.59 -4.70 -29.49
N LYS A 697 7.78 -4.74 -30.82
CA LYS A 697 6.74 -4.33 -31.80
C LYS A 697 5.41 -5.10 -31.72
N ASP A 698 5.46 -6.35 -31.27
CA ASP A 698 4.29 -7.23 -31.14
C ASP A 698 3.79 -7.31 -29.68
N ASN A 699 4.42 -6.60 -28.75
CA ASN A 699 4.03 -6.55 -27.36
C ASN A 699 3.04 -5.41 -27.10
N PRO A 700 1.81 -5.66 -26.61
CA PRO A 700 0.82 -4.63 -26.35
C PRO A 700 1.25 -3.63 -25.28
N HIS A 701 2.24 -3.99 -24.44
CA HIS A 701 2.85 -3.11 -23.44
C HIS A 701 3.86 -2.12 -24.03
N VAL A 702 4.26 -2.25 -25.28
CA VAL A 702 5.25 -1.38 -25.91
C VAL A 702 4.56 -0.42 -26.87
N VAL A 703 4.65 0.88 -26.56
CA VAL A 703 4.12 1.96 -27.38
C VAL A 703 5.28 2.59 -28.16
N VAL A 704 5.21 2.55 -29.49
CA VAL A 704 6.24 3.08 -30.39
C VAL A 704 5.68 4.26 -31.19
N SER A 705 6.45 5.35 -31.32
CA SER A 705 6.07 6.49 -32.16
C SER A 705 5.99 6.11 -33.64
N ALA A 706 5.17 6.83 -34.41
CA ALA A 706 5.00 6.57 -35.85
C ALA A 706 6.30 6.68 -36.66
N ASP A 707 7.24 7.47 -36.20
CA ASP A 707 8.58 7.60 -36.82
C ASP A 707 9.60 6.58 -36.32
N GLY A 708 9.22 5.68 -35.40
CA GLY A 708 10.06 4.62 -34.82
C GLY A 708 11.21 5.11 -33.96
N LYS A 709 11.21 6.39 -33.55
CA LYS A 709 12.35 7.01 -32.88
C LYS A 709 12.17 7.14 -31.36
N ALA A 710 10.95 7.01 -30.85
CA ALA A 710 10.62 7.04 -29.44
C ALA A 710 9.76 5.83 -29.10
N ALA A 711 9.99 5.27 -27.91
CA ALA A 711 9.21 4.15 -27.40
C ALA A 711 9.18 4.16 -25.87
N VAL A 712 8.11 3.63 -25.31
CA VAL A 712 7.93 3.39 -23.88
C VAL A 712 7.28 2.03 -23.66
N TRP A 713 7.56 1.41 -22.51
CA TRP A 713 6.78 0.30 -21.97
C TRP A 713 5.71 0.86 -21.03
N VAL A 714 4.50 0.28 -21.05
CA VAL A 714 3.35 0.66 -20.19
C VAL A 714 2.73 -0.56 -19.53
N GLY A 715 2.41 -0.46 -18.26
CA GLY A 715 1.75 -1.51 -17.46
C GLY A 715 1.19 -0.91 -16.19
N VAL A 716 0.87 -1.71 -15.18
CA VAL A 716 0.56 -1.22 -13.82
C VAL A 716 1.76 -1.42 -12.90
N ILE A 717 1.80 -0.69 -11.78
CA ILE A 717 2.90 -0.85 -10.82
C ILE A 717 2.98 -2.27 -10.27
N ASP A 718 1.84 -2.95 -10.12
CA ASP A 718 1.78 -4.34 -9.67
C ASP A 718 2.25 -5.37 -10.71
N ASP A 719 2.44 -4.99 -11.97
CA ASP A 719 3.12 -5.86 -12.95
C ASP A 719 4.60 -6.07 -12.60
N LEU A 720 5.20 -5.18 -11.79
CA LEU A 720 6.58 -5.36 -11.33
C LEU A 720 6.81 -6.68 -10.59
N TRP A 721 5.76 -7.27 -9.99
CA TRP A 721 5.89 -8.58 -9.36
C TRP A 721 6.29 -9.68 -10.35
N GLU A 722 5.92 -9.54 -11.63
CA GLU A 722 6.23 -10.47 -12.71
C GLU A 722 7.62 -10.23 -13.35
N MET A 723 8.39 -9.24 -12.86
CA MET A 723 9.80 -9.04 -13.32
C MET A 723 10.78 -10.05 -12.75
N GLY A 724 10.38 -10.85 -11.77
CA GLY A 724 11.21 -11.85 -11.10
C GLY A 724 11.34 -11.61 -9.60
N LYS A 725 11.75 -12.65 -8.87
CA LYS A 725 11.99 -12.49 -7.43
C LYS A 725 13.26 -11.66 -7.16
N PRO A 726 13.33 -10.97 -6.02
CA PRO A 726 14.53 -10.23 -5.63
C PRO A 726 15.72 -11.16 -5.39
N VAL A 727 16.85 -10.81 -5.99
CA VAL A 727 18.14 -11.48 -5.78
C VAL A 727 19.24 -10.43 -5.64
N GLY A 728 20.37 -10.80 -5.04
CA GLY A 728 21.50 -9.90 -4.88
C GLY A 728 22.62 -10.49 -4.04
N GLN A 729 23.72 -9.76 -3.97
CA GLN A 729 24.87 -10.19 -3.18
C GLN A 729 25.60 -9.00 -2.55
N GLY A 730 26.45 -9.27 -1.57
CA GLY A 730 27.28 -8.27 -0.95
C GLY A 730 27.23 -8.25 0.58
N GLY A 731 27.66 -7.16 1.17
CA GLY A 731 27.66 -7.00 2.61
C GLY A 731 28.17 -5.62 3.02
N PRO A 732 28.01 -5.23 4.29
CA PRO A 732 28.43 -3.92 4.76
C PRO A 732 29.96 -3.79 4.86
N TRP A 733 30.68 -4.90 4.96
CA TRP A 733 32.13 -4.93 4.99
C TRP A 733 32.67 -5.82 3.87
N LYS A 734 33.56 -5.30 3.06
CA LYS A 734 34.35 -6.03 2.07
C LYS A 734 35.80 -5.58 2.21
N ASP A 735 36.67 -6.46 2.69
CA ASP A 735 38.08 -6.19 3.01
C ASP A 735 38.23 -4.91 3.88
N ALA A 736 37.24 -4.69 4.79
CA ALA A 736 37.13 -3.45 5.56
C ALA A 736 37.98 -3.49 6.84
N GLN A 737 38.71 -2.40 7.11
CA GLN A 737 39.41 -2.24 8.37
C GLN A 737 38.40 -1.79 9.43
N VAL A 738 38.06 -2.67 10.36
CA VAL A 738 37.05 -2.43 11.40
C VAL A 738 37.75 -2.29 12.77
N LYS A 739 37.16 -1.49 13.65
CA LYS A 739 37.59 -1.32 15.02
C LYS A 739 36.82 -2.23 15.97
N ALA A 740 37.44 -2.62 17.07
CA ALA A 740 36.78 -3.36 18.14
C ALA A 740 35.52 -2.63 18.62
N GLY A 741 34.37 -3.30 18.60
CA GLY A 741 33.08 -2.75 19.01
C GLY A 741 32.41 -1.81 17.98
N GLU A 742 33.07 -1.52 16.86
CA GLU A 742 32.46 -0.74 15.78
C GLU A 742 31.35 -1.55 15.11
N LYS A 743 30.21 -0.89 14.90
CA LYS A 743 29.05 -1.48 14.20
C LYS A 743 29.09 -1.12 12.73
N SER A 744 28.82 -2.08 11.88
CA SER A 744 28.64 -1.79 10.46
C SER A 744 27.40 -0.94 10.19
N ASP A 745 27.32 -0.31 9.02
CA ASP A 745 26.06 0.23 8.52
C ASP A 745 25.02 -0.90 8.41
N PRO A 746 23.71 -0.61 8.59
CA PRO A 746 22.62 -1.55 8.33
C PRO A 746 22.63 -2.04 6.88
N TYR A 747 22.52 -3.36 6.68
CA TYR A 747 22.43 -4.02 5.38
C TYR A 747 21.07 -4.68 5.22
N LEU A 748 20.39 -4.43 4.09
CA LEU A 748 19.02 -4.90 3.84
C LEU A 748 18.95 -6.42 3.74
N MET A 749 17.98 -7.03 4.43
CA MET A 749 17.76 -8.47 4.46
C MET A 749 16.32 -8.89 4.23
N ALA A 750 15.35 -7.99 4.42
CA ALA A 750 13.92 -8.31 4.28
C ALA A 750 13.54 -8.73 2.86
N CYS A 751 12.56 -9.62 2.76
CA CYS A 751 11.89 -10.03 1.52
C CYS A 751 12.78 -10.72 0.47
N TYR A 752 13.98 -11.12 0.80
CA TYR A 752 14.74 -12.08 0.02
C TYR A 752 14.40 -13.50 0.46
N ASP A 753 14.46 -14.47 -0.46
CA ASP A 753 14.02 -15.85 -0.20
C ASP A 753 15.11 -16.66 0.51
N GLN A 754 16.10 -17.14 -0.23
CA GLN A 754 17.21 -17.93 0.31
C GLN A 754 18.40 -17.02 0.62
N LYS A 755 19.00 -17.22 1.78
CA LYS A 755 20.08 -16.34 2.28
C LYS A 755 21.25 -17.17 2.80
N SER A 756 22.45 -16.86 2.32
CA SER A 756 23.71 -17.41 2.85
C SER A 756 24.69 -16.30 3.19
N LEU A 757 25.60 -16.57 4.12
CA LEU A 757 26.61 -15.64 4.61
C LEU A 757 27.99 -16.30 4.62
N THR A 758 28.99 -15.63 4.08
CA THR A 758 30.39 -15.97 4.20
C THR A 758 31.10 -14.88 5.02
N LEU A 759 31.85 -15.29 6.03
CA LEU A 759 32.62 -14.43 6.92
C LEU A 759 34.11 -14.75 6.80
N GLU A 760 34.95 -13.73 6.70
CA GLU A 760 36.41 -13.84 6.70
C GLU A 760 37.04 -12.73 7.55
N ALA A 761 38.17 -13.04 8.20
CA ALA A 761 38.96 -12.05 8.93
C ALA A 761 40.46 -12.36 8.78
N ASP A 762 41.33 -11.34 8.70
CA ASP A 762 42.79 -11.43 8.62
C ASP A 762 43.42 -11.99 9.89
N ARG A 763 42.66 -12.07 10.96
CA ARG A 763 43.10 -12.60 12.28
C ARG A 763 41.94 -13.20 13.03
N ALA A 764 42.25 -13.99 14.06
CA ALA A 764 41.20 -14.55 14.91
C ALA A 764 40.34 -13.45 15.54
N ALA A 765 39.02 -13.47 15.31
CA ALA A 765 38.06 -12.48 15.79
C ALA A 765 36.70 -13.10 16.05
N THR A 766 35.96 -12.58 16.97
CA THR A 766 34.53 -12.91 17.15
C THR A 766 33.67 -11.90 16.43
N ILE A 767 32.89 -12.36 15.45
CA ILE A 767 31.93 -11.51 14.72
C ILE A 767 30.53 -11.80 15.23
N THR A 768 29.85 -10.75 15.67
CA THR A 768 28.46 -10.81 16.11
C THR A 768 27.56 -10.25 15.01
N LEU A 769 26.52 -10.99 14.65
CA LEU A 769 25.41 -10.52 13.84
C LEU A 769 24.31 -9.97 14.74
N GLU A 770 23.96 -8.72 14.54
CA GLU A 770 22.78 -8.08 15.13
C GLU A 770 21.70 -7.89 14.04
N VAL A 771 20.43 -8.03 14.43
CA VAL A 771 19.26 -7.85 13.56
C VAL A 771 18.36 -6.77 14.11
N ASP A 772 17.70 -6.02 13.22
CA ASP A 772 16.55 -5.18 13.51
C ASP A 772 15.34 -5.79 12.78
N PRO A 773 14.48 -6.52 13.48
CA PRO A 773 13.43 -7.33 12.84
C PRO A 773 12.40 -6.52 12.05
N THR A 774 12.08 -5.31 12.51
CA THR A 774 10.99 -4.49 11.98
C THR A 774 11.44 -3.11 11.46
N GLY A 775 12.74 -2.81 11.49
CA GLY A 775 13.27 -1.51 11.05
C GLY A 775 12.93 -0.35 12.00
N ASN A 776 12.65 -0.64 13.26
CA ASN A 776 12.37 0.36 14.30
C ASN A 776 13.61 0.76 15.12
N GLY A 777 14.79 0.31 14.71
CA GLY A 777 16.04 0.52 15.45
C GLY A 777 16.15 -0.35 16.72
N ASP A 778 15.40 -1.45 16.80
CA ASP A 778 15.45 -2.43 17.90
C ASP A 778 16.45 -3.53 17.57
N TRP A 779 17.73 -3.22 17.71
CA TRP A 779 18.82 -4.13 17.41
C TRP A 779 18.96 -5.25 18.46
N MET A 780 18.99 -6.49 17.98
CA MET A 780 19.06 -7.71 18.77
C MET A 780 20.24 -8.56 18.30
N ALA A 781 21.07 -9.04 19.23
CA ALA A 781 22.10 -10.03 18.89
C ALA A 781 21.42 -11.35 18.48
N TYR A 782 21.83 -11.89 17.34
CA TYR A 782 21.29 -13.16 16.81
C TYR A 782 22.29 -14.30 16.89
N GLN A 783 23.48 -14.11 16.31
CA GLN A 783 24.48 -15.16 16.15
C GLN A 783 25.89 -14.63 16.32
N GLN A 784 26.81 -15.46 16.81
CA GLN A 784 28.24 -15.17 16.91
C GLN A 784 29.07 -16.28 16.29
N TRP A 785 30.17 -15.89 15.65
CA TRP A 785 31.17 -16.81 15.09
C TRP A 785 32.56 -16.42 15.56
N ASN A 786 33.31 -17.44 16.01
CA ASN A 786 34.74 -17.31 16.31
C ASN A 786 35.52 -17.66 15.03
N LEU A 787 35.99 -16.66 14.32
CA LEU A 787 36.77 -16.83 13.09
C LEU A 787 38.24 -17.13 13.42
N SER A 788 38.87 -18.00 12.62
CA SER A 788 40.32 -18.17 12.53
C SER A 788 40.88 -17.23 11.47
N ALA A 789 42.15 -16.83 11.60
CA ALA A 789 42.83 -16.00 10.59
C ALA A 789 42.75 -16.66 9.20
N ASP A 790 42.35 -15.87 8.20
CA ASP A 790 42.33 -16.23 6.78
C ASP A 790 41.53 -17.53 6.45
N GLN A 791 40.52 -17.85 7.28
CA GLN A 791 39.60 -18.97 7.06
C GLN A 791 38.17 -18.48 6.88
N ALA A 792 37.57 -18.84 5.73
CA ALA A 792 36.17 -18.55 5.48
C ALA A 792 35.25 -19.40 6.38
N CYS A 793 34.25 -18.74 6.99
CA CYS A 793 33.16 -19.39 7.71
C CYS A 793 31.85 -19.16 6.94
N GLN A 794 31.17 -20.26 6.59
CA GLN A 794 29.90 -20.20 5.87
C GLN A 794 28.75 -20.49 6.81
N PHE A 795 27.64 -19.78 6.60
CA PHE A 795 26.40 -19.93 7.36
C PHE A 795 25.19 -19.76 6.43
N ASP A 796 24.31 -20.76 6.40
CA ASP A 796 23.03 -20.69 5.72
C ASP A 796 21.95 -20.30 6.73
N PHE A 797 21.21 -19.23 6.44
CA PHE A 797 20.10 -18.84 7.29
C PHE A 797 18.98 -19.87 7.21
N PRO A 798 18.28 -20.17 8.31
CA PRO A 798 17.13 -21.07 8.29
C PRO A 798 16.07 -20.62 7.26
N ALA A 799 15.38 -21.58 6.67
CA ALA A 799 14.23 -21.26 5.80
C ALA A 799 13.24 -20.37 6.54
N GLY A 800 12.75 -19.33 5.87
CA GLY A 800 11.84 -18.37 6.47
C GLY A 800 12.47 -17.36 7.44
N PHE A 801 13.79 -17.35 7.59
CA PHE A 801 14.45 -16.30 8.35
C PHE A 801 14.18 -14.93 7.74
N GLN A 802 13.58 -14.04 8.51
CA GLN A 802 13.34 -12.66 8.12
C GLN A 802 13.72 -11.70 9.26
N ALA A 803 14.40 -10.64 8.88
CA ALA A 803 14.61 -9.43 9.65
C ALA A 803 14.74 -8.29 8.63
N ARG A 804 14.37 -7.07 8.99
CA ARG A 804 14.44 -5.98 8.00
C ARG A 804 15.87 -5.58 7.71
N TRP A 805 16.66 -5.40 8.76
CA TRP A 805 18.07 -5.00 8.66
C TRP A 805 18.97 -5.89 9.49
N ILE A 806 20.19 -6.04 9.03
CA ILE A 806 21.27 -6.70 9.79
C ILE A 806 22.48 -5.79 9.85
N ARG A 807 23.32 -5.99 10.86
CA ARG A 807 24.64 -5.37 10.98
C ARG A 807 25.62 -6.28 11.73
N PHE A 808 26.90 -6.00 11.60
CA PHE A 808 27.97 -6.79 12.19
C PHE A 808 28.79 -5.98 13.18
N VAL A 809 29.35 -6.68 14.18
CA VAL A 809 30.25 -6.10 15.19
C VAL A 809 31.43 -7.06 15.37
N SER A 810 32.66 -6.54 15.31
CA SER A 810 33.88 -7.29 15.63
C SER A 810 34.32 -7.02 17.08
N ASP A 811 34.78 -8.07 17.79
CA ASP A 811 35.31 -7.93 19.15
C ASP A 811 36.72 -7.30 19.19
N ARG A 812 37.37 -7.14 18.02
CA ARG A 812 38.71 -6.55 17.91
C ARG A 812 38.95 -5.87 16.56
N ASP A 813 40.06 -5.11 16.51
CA ASP A 813 40.55 -4.51 15.26
C ASP A 813 40.95 -5.63 14.29
N ALA A 814 40.36 -5.66 13.10
CA ALA A 814 40.68 -6.66 12.07
C ALA A 814 40.30 -6.15 10.67
N GLN A 815 40.85 -6.76 9.64
CA GLN A 815 40.25 -6.65 8.29
C GLN A 815 39.20 -7.72 8.11
N VAL A 816 37.95 -7.31 7.85
CA VAL A 816 36.82 -8.23 7.83
C VAL A 816 36.07 -8.14 6.51
N THR A 817 35.62 -9.29 6.00
CA THR A 817 34.62 -9.40 4.92
C THR A 817 33.38 -10.10 5.48
N THR A 818 32.22 -9.50 5.21
CA THR A 818 30.88 -10.10 5.42
C THR A 818 30.19 -10.13 4.07
N TRP A 819 29.97 -11.33 3.52
CA TRP A 819 29.40 -11.49 2.19
C TRP A 819 28.13 -12.32 2.23
N LEU A 820 27.01 -11.71 1.85
CA LEU A 820 25.71 -12.36 1.75
C LEU A 820 25.39 -12.66 0.28
N GLU A 821 24.69 -13.75 0.06
CA GLU A 821 24.07 -14.10 -1.22
C GLU A 821 22.59 -14.35 -1.01
N TYR A 822 21.78 -13.71 -1.81
CA TYR A 822 20.32 -13.83 -1.83
C TYR A 822 19.87 -14.45 -3.17
N LYS A 823 19.13 -15.58 -3.08
CA LYS A 823 18.71 -16.36 -4.25
C LYS A 823 17.22 -16.61 -4.28
#